data_fce7c61a02d07d19126e3530bd1284bf
#
_entry.id   fce7c61a02d07d19126e3530bd1284bf
#
_cell.length_a   1.000
_cell.length_b   1.000
_cell.length_c   1.000
_cell.angle_alpha   90.00
_cell.angle_beta   90.00
_cell.angle_gamma   90.00
#
_symmetry.space_group_name_H-M   'P 1'
#
loop_
_entity.id
_entity.type
_entity.pdbx_description
1 polymer ?
#
loop_
_entity_poly.entity_id
_entity_poly.type
_entity_poly.pdbx_seq_one_letter_code
_entity_poly.pdbx_strand_id
1 'polypeptide(L)'
;MNDLNPQASEYFPYPTVRPHQDQFISAISEAIEARKSVLVEGSNGLGKTIAALSACLPKAIDENLKILYVARTHRQHERVIEELKAIFKRQPVSGIAIRGRHEMCLNDLLIQHPLDTRAIMEICELLKSRGRCKYYRKIEERQREYSELQRQISTRPCTASELQTVCRRTGFCPYELSKSALPDVRVIALSYLYVFDPVIRTAFLSNLETPLSRIILIVDEAHNLPETAVNIASTKLSLFVIKQSENEAKKFKHKDVAAFAKTIRAEIEENVARMSKQELVSPDFLLKLVQEKAGVADPLDFFEHLHDTGVLIKKSLLADGKFPRSYIYTMGYFMLKWHETANDQAYINVVSKYVSKEGIPSARLEIVALDPSKTTMPVFSQVYASVIMSGTLQPMDAYIRITGLQEDTVRNVLPSPFPKEHILPLISCGVTTAMEKRTPEMYRKITRKLKEIVVNTPANTGIFTPSFQVLNALLESGLKNALNKPLFCEHRNMTSRENERMVAEYKEHSTQTGAVLLGVQGGRSSEGVDFPGDEMNSVAIVGLPYAEPTPKVKAQIEYFDERFPGFGREYGYVLPAMKKASQAAGRPIRTPDDKGAMIFLDHRFSSAYCRSFLPAWIQEDLEIVEDEDGAIAHKLNGFFRRVC
;
A
#
# COMPACT_ATOMS: atom_id res chain seq x y z
N MET A 1 2.84 -23.38 -26.57
CA MET A 1 1.41 -23.01 -26.67
C MET A 1 0.46 -24.18 -26.43
N ASN A 2 0.94 -25.43 -26.40
CA ASN A 2 0.06 -26.60 -26.18
C ASN A 2 -0.44 -26.80 -24.75
N ASP A 3 0.06 -26.01 -23.80
CA ASP A 3 -0.22 -26.20 -22.38
C ASP A 3 -1.23 -25.21 -21.78
N LEU A 4 -1.68 -24.21 -22.57
CA LEU A 4 -2.69 -23.26 -22.10
C LEU A 4 -4.10 -23.74 -22.47
N ASN A 5 -5.05 -23.45 -21.57
CA ASN A 5 -6.47 -23.55 -21.89
C ASN A 5 -6.76 -22.78 -23.21
N PRO A 6 -7.44 -23.40 -24.21
CA PRO A 6 -7.69 -22.79 -25.51
C PRO A 6 -8.27 -21.37 -25.44
N GLN A 7 -9.24 -21.12 -24.56
CA GLN A 7 -9.87 -19.82 -24.39
C GLN A 7 -8.88 -18.76 -23.85
N ALA A 8 -8.05 -19.11 -22.86
CA ALA A 8 -7.05 -18.20 -22.31
C ALA A 8 -5.92 -17.92 -23.31
N SER A 9 -5.57 -18.88 -24.18
CA SER A 9 -4.51 -18.74 -25.19
C SER A 9 -4.84 -17.67 -26.24
N GLU A 10 -6.12 -17.41 -26.54
CA GLU A 10 -6.55 -16.35 -27.44
C GLU A 10 -6.16 -14.96 -26.93
N TYR A 11 -6.15 -14.79 -25.60
CA TYR A 11 -5.82 -13.52 -24.92
C TYR A 11 -4.38 -13.48 -24.39
N PHE A 12 -3.57 -14.49 -24.63
CA PHE A 12 -2.17 -14.50 -24.24
C PHE A 12 -1.29 -14.05 -25.43
N PRO A 13 -0.73 -12.81 -25.40
CA PRO A 13 -0.13 -12.20 -26.58
C PRO A 13 1.29 -12.68 -26.90
N TYR A 14 1.97 -13.34 -25.97
CA TYR A 14 3.39 -13.70 -26.08
C TYR A 14 3.58 -15.07 -26.74
N PRO A 15 4.69 -15.26 -27.50
CA PRO A 15 4.96 -16.52 -28.18
C PRO A 15 5.35 -17.66 -27.23
N THR A 16 5.87 -17.33 -26.06
CA THR A 16 6.35 -18.29 -25.07
C THR A 16 5.65 -18.08 -23.72
N VAL A 17 5.26 -19.17 -23.09
CA VAL A 17 4.73 -19.22 -21.74
C VAL A 17 5.90 -19.40 -20.79
N ARG A 18 5.98 -18.62 -19.71
CA ARG A 18 7.01 -18.78 -18.68
C ARG A 18 6.75 -20.02 -17.83
N PRO A 19 7.78 -20.58 -17.17
CA PRO A 19 7.59 -21.70 -16.25
C PRO A 19 6.46 -21.42 -15.24
N HIS A 20 5.56 -22.38 -15.05
CA HIS A 20 4.38 -22.34 -14.14
C HIS A 20 3.33 -21.25 -14.44
N GLN A 21 3.45 -20.49 -15.51
CA GLN A 21 2.46 -19.49 -15.90
C GLN A 21 1.16 -20.13 -16.43
N ASP A 22 1.26 -21.28 -17.05
CA ASP A 22 0.16 -22.17 -17.45
C ASP A 22 -0.68 -22.62 -16.25
N GLN A 23 -0.02 -23.09 -15.19
CA GLN A 23 -0.66 -23.50 -13.94
C GLN A 23 -1.37 -22.31 -13.26
N PHE A 24 -0.74 -21.12 -13.30
CA PHE A 24 -1.34 -19.89 -12.79
C PHE A 24 -2.63 -19.54 -13.52
N ILE A 25 -2.60 -19.60 -14.87
CA ILE A 25 -3.76 -19.31 -15.72
C ILE A 25 -4.88 -20.34 -15.47
N SER A 26 -4.56 -21.63 -15.41
CA SER A 26 -5.55 -22.69 -15.18
C SER A 26 -6.23 -22.55 -13.83
N ALA A 27 -5.47 -22.34 -12.75
CA ALA A 27 -6.02 -22.17 -11.41
C ALA A 27 -6.99 -20.97 -11.31
N ILE A 28 -6.68 -19.87 -11.98
CA ILE A 28 -7.56 -18.70 -12.02
C ILE A 28 -8.79 -18.99 -12.88
N SER A 29 -8.64 -19.57 -14.07
CA SER A 29 -9.76 -19.87 -14.97
C SER A 29 -10.77 -20.80 -14.30
N GLU A 30 -10.31 -21.87 -13.66
CA GLU A 30 -11.16 -22.82 -12.93
C GLU A 30 -11.93 -22.16 -11.78
N ALA A 31 -11.24 -21.31 -10.99
CA ALA A 31 -11.87 -20.60 -9.89
C ALA A 31 -12.96 -19.61 -10.39
N ILE A 32 -12.69 -18.89 -11.47
CA ILE A 32 -13.64 -17.93 -12.05
C ILE A 32 -14.86 -18.67 -12.62
N GLU A 33 -14.66 -19.80 -13.31
CA GLU A 33 -15.77 -20.64 -13.79
C GLU A 33 -16.65 -21.14 -12.65
N ALA A 34 -16.03 -21.50 -11.51
CA ALA A 34 -16.72 -21.92 -10.30
C ALA A 34 -17.31 -20.73 -9.49
N ARG A 35 -17.14 -19.48 -9.93
CA ARG A 35 -17.53 -18.25 -9.22
C ARG A 35 -16.92 -18.16 -7.81
N LYS A 36 -15.69 -18.60 -7.66
CA LYS A 36 -14.95 -18.60 -6.39
C LYS A 36 -13.84 -17.58 -6.38
N SER A 37 -13.45 -17.20 -5.18
CA SER A 37 -12.20 -16.48 -4.96
C SER A 37 -11.01 -17.44 -5.07
N VAL A 38 -9.90 -16.98 -5.64
CA VAL A 38 -8.65 -17.72 -5.68
C VAL A 38 -7.51 -16.87 -5.10
N LEU A 39 -6.76 -17.47 -4.19
CA LEU A 39 -5.56 -16.91 -3.59
C LEU A 39 -4.36 -17.58 -4.23
N VAL A 40 -3.56 -16.81 -4.97
CA VAL A 40 -2.41 -17.35 -5.71
C VAL A 40 -1.11 -16.70 -5.26
N GLU A 41 -0.22 -17.51 -4.67
CA GLU A 41 1.15 -17.10 -4.41
C GLU A 41 2.03 -17.47 -5.60
N GLY A 42 2.62 -16.46 -6.22
CA GLY A 42 3.58 -16.64 -7.31
C GLY A 42 4.66 -15.57 -7.21
N SER A 43 5.91 -15.98 -7.32
CA SER A 43 7.07 -15.10 -7.21
C SER A 43 7.05 -13.98 -8.27
N ASN A 44 7.92 -13.00 -8.10
CA ASN A 44 8.15 -11.99 -9.13
C ASN A 44 8.69 -12.69 -10.41
N GLY A 45 8.54 -12.07 -11.57
CA GLY A 45 9.03 -12.67 -12.81
C GLY A 45 8.08 -13.66 -13.50
N LEU A 46 7.09 -14.23 -12.80
CA LEU A 46 6.10 -15.15 -13.37
C LEU A 46 5.24 -14.51 -14.48
N GLY A 47 5.16 -13.18 -14.54
CA GLY A 47 4.25 -12.50 -15.47
C GLY A 47 2.79 -12.52 -15.00
N LYS A 48 2.56 -12.37 -13.69
CA LYS A 48 1.22 -12.41 -13.06
C LYS A 48 0.17 -11.55 -13.74
N THR A 49 0.54 -10.32 -14.15
CA THR A 49 -0.41 -9.36 -14.75
C THR A 49 -1.04 -9.89 -16.02
N ILE A 50 -0.22 -10.32 -16.98
CA ILE A 50 -0.74 -10.85 -18.25
C ILE A 50 -1.46 -12.17 -18.05
N ALA A 51 -0.95 -13.04 -17.18
CA ALA A 51 -1.57 -14.33 -16.89
C ALA A 51 -2.97 -14.18 -16.27
N ALA A 52 -3.12 -13.27 -15.28
CA ALA A 52 -4.43 -12.99 -14.68
C ALA A 52 -5.41 -12.38 -15.68
N LEU A 53 -4.96 -11.46 -16.55
CA LEU A 53 -5.81 -10.88 -17.60
C LEU A 53 -6.25 -11.95 -18.60
N SER A 54 -5.33 -12.79 -19.08
CA SER A 54 -5.65 -13.86 -20.05
C SER A 54 -6.62 -14.90 -19.48
N ALA A 55 -6.52 -15.19 -18.18
CA ALA A 55 -7.43 -16.11 -17.50
C ALA A 55 -8.85 -15.53 -17.29
N CYS A 56 -8.93 -14.20 -17.02
CA CYS A 56 -10.19 -13.55 -16.67
C CYS A 56 -10.99 -13.07 -17.89
N LEU A 57 -10.32 -12.68 -18.98
CA LEU A 57 -10.96 -12.05 -20.15
C LEU A 57 -11.98 -12.94 -20.86
N PRO A 58 -11.74 -14.24 -21.10
CA PRO A 58 -12.73 -15.11 -21.75
C PRO A 58 -14.09 -15.01 -21.04
N LYS A 59 -14.11 -15.31 -19.76
CA LYS A 59 -15.34 -15.26 -18.93
C LYS A 59 -15.96 -13.88 -18.87
N ALA A 60 -15.12 -12.85 -18.73
CA ALA A 60 -15.59 -11.46 -18.68
C ALA A 60 -16.28 -11.02 -19.98
N ILE A 61 -15.86 -11.53 -21.13
CA ILE A 61 -16.48 -11.25 -22.42
C ILE A 61 -17.76 -12.06 -22.59
N ASP A 62 -17.71 -13.36 -22.33
CA ASP A 62 -18.83 -14.28 -22.51
C ASP A 62 -20.04 -13.91 -21.64
N GLU A 63 -19.81 -13.58 -20.37
CA GLU A 63 -20.89 -13.20 -19.45
C GLU A 63 -21.10 -11.69 -19.34
N ASN A 64 -20.45 -10.89 -20.17
CA ASN A 64 -20.50 -9.42 -20.11
C ASN A 64 -20.16 -8.86 -18.73
N LEU A 65 -19.12 -9.38 -18.06
CA LEU A 65 -18.61 -8.89 -16.77
C LEU A 65 -17.57 -7.80 -16.99
N LYS A 66 -17.33 -6.97 -15.96
CA LYS A 66 -16.19 -6.06 -15.93
C LYS A 66 -15.04 -6.64 -15.10
N ILE A 67 -13.83 -6.25 -15.44
CA ILE A 67 -12.63 -6.58 -14.65
C ILE A 67 -12.14 -5.30 -13.96
N LEU A 68 -12.11 -5.31 -12.63
CA LEU A 68 -11.41 -4.30 -11.85
C LEU A 68 -10.05 -4.84 -11.43
N TYR A 69 -8.99 -4.27 -11.98
CA TYR A 69 -7.61 -4.60 -11.61
C TYR A 69 -7.10 -3.58 -10.61
N VAL A 70 -7.03 -3.96 -9.34
CA VAL A 70 -6.60 -3.07 -8.27
C VAL A 70 -5.14 -3.29 -7.89
N ALA A 71 -4.38 -2.20 -7.84
CA ALA A 71 -2.97 -2.20 -7.50
C ALA A 71 -2.60 -0.95 -6.69
N ARG A 72 -1.40 -0.96 -6.08
CA ARG A 72 -0.97 0.09 -5.15
C ARG A 72 -0.48 1.36 -5.85
N THR A 73 0.16 1.23 -7.01
CA THR A 73 0.89 2.33 -7.65
C THR A 73 0.38 2.64 -9.06
N HIS A 74 0.47 3.90 -9.47
CA HIS A 74 0.11 4.32 -10.82
C HIS A 74 0.95 3.62 -11.90
N ARG A 75 2.22 3.31 -11.61
CA ARG A 75 3.08 2.56 -12.52
C ARG A 75 2.54 1.15 -12.80
N GLN A 76 1.97 0.50 -11.77
CA GLN A 76 1.30 -0.80 -11.96
C GLN A 76 0.04 -0.65 -12.81
N HIS A 77 -0.77 0.42 -12.61
CA HIS A 77 -1.95 0.66 -13.45
C HIS A 77 -1.57 0.87 -14.92
N GLU A 78 -0.53 1.66 -15.21
CA GLU A 78 -0.03 1.86 -16.57
C GLU A 78 0.43 0.52 -17.20
N ARG A 79 1.13 -0.33 -16.42
CA ARG A 79 1.57 -1.64 -16.87
C ARG A 79 0.41 -2.55 -17.26
N VAL A 80 -0.69 -2.55 -16.50
CA VAL A 80 -1.90 -3.30 -16.86
C VAL A 80 -2.40 -2.90 -18.23
N ILE A 81 -2.43 -1.61 -18.54
CA ILE A 81 -2.86 -1.10 -19.83
C ILE A 81 -1.88 -1.47 -20.95
N GLU A 82 -0.57 -1.48 -20.68
CA GLU A 82 0.41 -1.93 -21.68
C GLU A 82 0.25 -3.42 -22.01
N GLU A 83 -0.04 -4.27 -21.02
CA GLU A 83 -0.37 -5.67 -21.27
C GLU A 83 -1.69 -5.80 -22.09
N LEU A 84 -2.70 -4.99 -21.78
CA LEU A 84 -3.93 -4.95 -22.57
C LEU A 84 -3.68 -4.50 -24.01
N LYS A 85 -2.76 -3.56 -24.26
CA LYS A 85 -2.37 -3.17 -25.62
C LYS A 85 -1.71 -4.32 -26.38
N ALA A 86 -0.94 -5.15 -25.69
CA ALA A 86 -0.38 -6.35 -26.30
C ALA A 86 -1.49 -7.36 -26.69
N ILE A 87 -2.48 -7.57 -25.82
CA ILE A 87 -3.67 -8.39 -26.11
C ILE A 87 -4.46 -7.80 -27.28
N PHE A 88 -4.68 -6.48 -27.29
CA PHE A 88 -5.47 -5.78 -28.31
C PHE A 88 -4.97 -5.99 -29.74
N LYS A 89 -3.68 -6.29 -29.92
CA LYS A 89 -3.13 -6.63 -31.25
C LYS A 89 -3.66 -7.96 -31.81
N ARG A 90 -4.26 -8.81 -30.95
CA ARG A 90 -4.81 -10.13 -31.33
C ARG A 90 -6.31 -10.19 -31.17
N GLN A 91 -6.83 -9.69 -30.05
CA GLN A 91 -8.25 -9.74 -29.69
C GLN A 91 -8.72 -8.35 -29.25
N PRO A 92 -9.89 -7.88 -29.72
CA PRO A 92 -10.43 -6.59 -29.32
C PRO A 92 -10.75 -6.60 -27.82
N VAL A 93 -10.11 -5.73 -27.08
CA VAL A 93 -10.34 -5.52 -25.65
C VAL A 93 -10.20 -4.05 -25.32
N SER A 94 -11.11 -3.51 -24.52
CA SER A 94 -11.03 -2.14 -24.04
C SER A 94 -10.54 -2.09 -22.60
N GLY A 95 -9.84 -1.02 -22.24
CA GLY A 95 -9.38 -0.83 -20.88
C GLY A 95 -8.89 0.57 -20.61
N ILE A 96 -8.95 0.99 -19.34
CA ILE A 96 -8.56 2.32 -18.90
C ILE A 96 -7.85 2.28 -17.55
N ALA A 97 -6.79 3.07 -17.41
CA ALA A 97 -6.22 3.36 -16.11
C ALA A 97 -6.83 4.67 -15.57
N ILE A 98 -7.39 4.63 -14.36
CA ILE A 98 -7.97 5.81 -13.73
C ILE A 98 -7.10 6.31 -12.58
N ARG A 99 -7.11 7.63 -12.40
CA ARG A 99 -6.43 8.32 -11.29
C ARG A 99 -7.35 9.32 -10.63
N GLY A 100 -7.01 9.75 -9.43
CA GLY A 100 -7.73 10.79 -8.70
C GLY A 100 -7.80 12.12 -9.44
N ARG A 101 -8.80 12.95 -9.11
CA ARG A 101 -8.99 14.28 -9.72
C ARG A 101 -7.75 15.15 -9.69
N HIS A 102 -7.01 15.13 -8.58
CA HIS A 102 -5.79 15.93 -8.45
C HIS A 102 -4.76 15.60 -9.53
N GLU A 103 -4.55 14.31 -9.76
CA GLU A 103 -3.55 13.85 -10.69
C GLU A 103 -3.97 13.98 -12.16
N MET A 104 -5.27 13.91 -12.43
CA MET A 104 -5.83 14.08 -13.77
C MET A 104 -6.06 15.54 -14.14
N CYS A 105 -6.16 16.46 -13.16
CA CYS A 105 -6.54 17.84 -13.41
C CYS A 105 -5.52 18.60 -14.26
N LEU A 106 -5.98 19.39 -15.23
CA LEU A 106 -5.19 20.29 -16.07
C LEU A 106 -5.35 21.78 -15.66
N ASN A 107 -6.14 22.05 -14.61
CA ASN A 107 -6.37 23.42 -14.16
C ASN A 107 -5.27 23.85 -13.20
N ASP A 108 -4.50 24.88 -13.59
CA ASP A 108 -3.35 25.38 -12.84
C ASP A 108 -3.71 25.81 -11.41
N LEU A 109 -4.93 26.34 -11.20
CA LEU A 109 -5.42 26.73 -9.86
C LEU A 109 -5.48 25.53 -8.88
N LEU A 110 -5.72 24.31 -9.37
CA LEU A 110 -5.78 23.11 -8.56
C LEU A 110 -4.43 22.40 -8.42
N ILE A 111 -3.58 22.50 -9.44
CA ILE A 111 -2.29 21.81 -9.48
C ILE A 111 -1.26 22.49 -8.56
N GLN A 112 -1.29 23.82 -8.46
CA GLN A 112 -0.31 24.62 -7.71
C GLN A 112 -0.46 24.54 -6.19
N HIS A 113 -1.57 24.04 -5.68
CA HIS A 113 -1.82 23.98 -4.25
C HIS A 113 -1.76 22.54 -3.72
N PRO A 114 -1.01 22.28 -2.63
CA PRO A 114 -0.98 20.97 -1.96
C PRO A 114 -2.30 20.75 -1.21
N LEU A 115 -3.31 20.29 -1.91
CA LEU A 115 -4.67 20.11 -1.41
C LEU A 115 -4.92 18.65 -1.04
N ASP A 116 -5.74 18.43 -0.03
CA ASP A 116 -6.27 17.10 0.21
C ASP A 116 -7.32 16.72 -0.86
N THR A 117 -7.55 15.42 -1.03
CA THR A 117 -8.42 14.89 -2.09
C THR A 117 -9.86 15.41 -2.01
N ARG A 118 -10.39 15.61 -0.79
CA ARG A 118 -11.77 16.11 -0.60
C ARG A 118 -11.89 17.57 -1.00
N ALA A 119 -10.92 18.40 -0.58
CA ALA A 119 -10.89 19.80 -0.95
C ALA A 119 -10.80 20.01 -2.46
N ILE A 120 -10.00 19.22 -3.15
CA ILE A 120 -9.91 19.25 -4.62
C ILE A 120 -11.25 18.90 -5.27
N MET A 121 -11.92 17.88 -4.74
CA MET A 121 -13.24 17.47 -5.23
C MET A 121 -14.26 18.61 -5.14
N GLU A 122 -14.32 19.27 -3.98
CA GLU A 122 -15.27 20.37 -3.73
C GLU A 122 -14.98 21.60 -4.58
N ILE A 123 -13.70 21.98 -4.73
CA ILE A 123 -13.33 23.10 -5.61
C ILE A 123 -13.62 22.78 -7.06
N CYS A 124 -13.33 21.55 -7.49
CA CYS A 124 -13.63 21.12 -8.85
C CYS A 124 -15.13 21.25 -9.14
N GLU A 125 -16.01 20.77 -8.24
CA GLU A 125 -17.46 20.89 -8.40
C GLU A 125 -17.91 22.37 -8.41
N LEU A 126 -17.31 23.22 -7.56
CA LEU A 126 -17.59 24.65 -7.58
C LEU A 126 -17.18 25.30 -8.91
N LEU A 127 -15.96 25.04 -9.39
CA LEU A 127 -15.48 25.60 -10.64
C LEU A 127 -16.35 25.14 -11.83
N LYS A 128 -16.86 23.92 -11.78
CA LYS A 128 -17.82 23.39 -12.76
C LYS A 128 -19.16 24.13 -12.68
N SER A 129 -19.78 24.16 -11.50
CA SER A 129 -21.11 24.77 -11.30
C SER A 129 -21.15 26.28 -11.64
N ARG A 130 -20.00 26.96 -11.53
CA ARG A 130 -19.89 28.40 -11.88
C ARG A 130 -19.37 28.66 -13.29
N GLY A 131 -19.20 27.61 -14.12
CA GLY A 131 -18.65 27.75 -15.48
C GLY A 131 -17.20 28.25 -15.52
N ARG A 132 -16.47 28.22 -14.38
CA ARG A 132 -15.10 28.73 -14.29
C ARG A 132 -14.02 27.72 -14.67
N CYS A 133 -14.36 26.43 -14.83
CA CYS A 133 -13.43 25.42 -15.32
C CYS A 133 -13.44 25.39 -16.85
N LYS A 134 -12.41 25.96 -17.49
CA LYS A 134 -12.31 26.00 -18.96
C LYS A 134 -12.33 24.62 -19.63
N TYR A 135 -11.80 23.60 -18.95
CA TYR A 135 -11.75 22.23 -19.45
C TYR A 135 -13.11 21.51 -19.37
N TYR A 136 -13.90 21.80 -18.34
CA TYR A 136 -15.25 21.25 -18.21
C TYR A 136 -16.23 21.98 -19.14
N ARG A 137 -16.18 23.31 -19.21
CA ARG A 137 -17.03 24.12 -20.08
C ARG A 137 -16.90 23.71 -21.55
N LYS A 138 -15.70 23.35 -22.02
CA LYS A 138 -15.51 22.84 -23.38
C LYS A 138 -16.26 21.53 -23.65
N ILE A 139 -16.54 20.71 -22.64
CA ILE A 139 -17.37 19.51 -22.82
C ILE A 139 -18.78 19.91 -23.25
N GLU A 140 -19.34 20.95 -22.60
CA GLU A 140 -20.69 21.48 -22.93
C GLU A 140 -20.69 22.18 -24.29
N GLU A 141 -19.66 22.96 -24.62
CA GLU A 141 -19.53 23.69 -25.87
C GLU A 141 -19.28 22.79 -27.09
N ARG A 142 -18.56 21.66 -26.92
CA ARG A 142 -18.09 20.78 -28.00
C ARG A 142 -18.52 19.31 -27.79
N GLN A 143 -19.78 19.11 -27.47
CA GLN A 143 -20.31 17.79 -27.06
C GLN A 143 -20.12 16.67 -28.10
N ARG A 144 -20.23 16.99 -29.40
CA ARG A 144 -20.00 16.00 -30.46
C ARG A 144 -18.57 15.46 -30.48
N GLU A 145 -17.58 16.34 -30.39
CA GLU A 145 -16.17 15.99 -30.38
C GLU A 145 -15.81 15.23 -29.08
N TYR A 146 -16.40 15.64 -27.96
CA TYR A 146 -16.23 14.93 -26.71
C TYR A 146 -16.78 13.50 -26.78
N SER A 147 -17.99 13.30 -27.29
CA SER A 147 -18.60 11.97 -27.45
C SER A 147 -17.84 11.09 -28.42
N GLU A 148 -17.28 11.66 -29.51
CA GLU A 148 -16.41 10.93 -30.41
C GLU A 148 -15.11 10.48 -29.74
N LEU A 149 -14.47 11.36 -28.97
CA LEU A 149 -13.28 11.03 -28.22
C LEU A 149 -13.57 9.98 -27.13
N GLN A 150 -14.71 10.08 -26.43
CA GLN A 150 -15.16 9.07 -25.47
C GLN A 150 -15.27 7.69 -26.14
N ARG A 151 -15.94 7.59 -27.29
CA ARG A 151 -16.05 6.32 -28.04
C ARG A 151 -14.68 5.76 -28.41
N GLN A 152 -13.76 6.60 -28.88
CA GLN A 152 -12.41 6.18 -29.25
C GLN A 152 -11.63 5.59 -28.08
N ILE A 153 -11.71 6.19 -26.88
CA ILE A 153 -11.02 5.68 -25.69
C ILE A 153 -11.73 4.47 -25.06
N SER A 154 -13.04 4.32 -25.28
CA SER A 154 -13.83 3.18 -24.77
C SER A 154 -13.63 1.89 -25.57
N THR A 155 -13.07 1.96 -26.77
CA THR A 155 -12.90 0.80 -27.65
C THR A 155 -11.49 0.19 -27.63
N ARG A 156 -10.52 0.85 -26.99
CA ARG A 156 -9.12 0.41 -26.96
C ARG A 156 -8.48 0.66 -25.59
N PRO A 157 -7.38 -0.04 -25.25
CA PRO A 157 -6.64 0.25 -24.04
C PRO A 157 -6.02 1.66 -24.06
N CYS A 158 -6.24 2.42 -22.98
CA CYS A 158 -5.75 3.79 -22.85
C CYS A 158 -5.19 4.05 -21.44
N THR A 159 -3.94 4.51 -21.36
CA THR A 159 -3.32 4.88 -20.09
C THR A 159 -3.81 6.24 -19.60
N ALA A 160 -3.70 6.50 -18.30
CA ALA A 160 -4.03 7.82 -17.74
C ALA A 160 -3.14 8.93 -18.32
N SER A 161 -1.89 8.63 -18.62
CA SER A 161 -0.92 9.56 -19.23
C SER A 161 -1.29 9.92 -20.67
N GLU A 162 -1.77 8.95 -21.45
CA GLU A 162 -2.30 9.19 -22.80
C GLU A 162 -3.56 10.03 -22.78
N LEU A 163 -4.50 9.74 -21.85
CA LEU A 163 -5.69 10.56 -21.64
C LEU A 163 -5.36 12.02 -21.36
N GLN A 164 -4.41 12.27 -20.44
CA GLN A 164 -3.96 13.63 -20.15
C GLN A 164 -3.37 14.31 -21.39
N THR A 165 -2.56 13.59 -22.17
CA THR A 165 -1.92 14.13 -23.38
C THR A 165 -2.96 14.53 -24.43
N VAL A 166 -3.95 13.67 -24.68
CA VAL A 166 -5.04 13.98 -25.60
C VAL A 166 -5.87 15.15 -25.10
N CYS A 167 -6.21 15.16 -23.81
CA CYS A 167 -7.00 16.25 -23.22
C CYS A 167 -6.26 17.60 -23.16
N ARG A 168 -4.93 17.62 -23.05
CA ARG A 168 -4.13 18.85 -23.20
C ARG A 168 -4.28 19.45 -24.59
N ARG A 169 -4.35 18.62 -25.65
CA ARG A 169 -4.49 19.05 -27.05
C ARG A 169 -5.92 19.49 -27.37
N THR A 170 -6.93 18.72 -26.92
CA THR A 170 -8.34 19.01 -27.19
C THR A 170 -8.93 20.06 -26.25
N GLY A 171 -8.35 20.20 -25.06
CA GLY A 171 -8.82 21.10 -24.00
C GLY A 171 -9.98 20.55 -23.19
N PHE A 172 -10.30 19.28 -23.24
CA PHE A 172 -11.29 18.62 -22.40
C PHE A 172 -10.73 18.26 -21.01
N CYS A 173 -11.62 17.99 -20.05
CA CYS A 173 -11.22 17.52 -18.73
C CYS A 173 -10.89 16.01 -18.78
N PRO A 174 -9.64 15.59 -18.49
CA PRO A 174 -9.29 14.18 -18.55
C PRO A 174 -9.95 13.34 -17.45
N TYR A 175 -10.26 13.92 -16.29
CA TYR A 175 -10.99 13.24 -15.24
C TYR A 175 -12.44 12.91 -15.65
N GLU A 176 -13.16 13.89 -16.20
CA GLU A 176 -14.53 13.66 -16.67
C GLU A 176 -14.55 12.68 -17.87
N LEU A 177 -13.56 12.78 -18.76
CA LEU A 177 -13.43 11.86 -19.89
C LEU A 177 -13.15 10.42 -19.43
N SER A 178 -12.25 10.22 -18.45
CA SER A 178 -12.04 8.89 -17.88
C SER A 178 -13.29 8.33 -17.21
N LYS A 179 -14.03 9.19 -16.51
CA LYS A 179 -15.28 8.84 -15.82
C LYS A 179 -16.39 8.46 -16.81
N SER A 180 -16.57 9.24 -17.86
CA SER A 180 -17.62 8.97 -18.89
C SER A 180 -17.36 7.70 -19.71
N ALA A 181 -16.11 7.23 -19.77
CA ALA A 181 -15.76 6.00 -20.45
C ALA A 181 -16.01 4.72 -19.62
N LEU A 182 -16.20 4.83 -18.29
CA LEU A 182 -16.31 3.68 -17.38
C LEU A 182 -17.41 2.68 -17.75
N PRO A 183 -18.64 3.10 -18.15
CA PRO A 183 -19.70 2.16 -18.52
C PRO A 183 -19.33 1.27 -19.71
N ASP A 184 -18.50 1.77 -20.63
CA ASP A 184 -18.23 1.12 -21.90
C ASP A 184 -16.98 0.25 -21.92
N VAL A 185 -16.00 0.49 -20.98
CA VAL A 185 -14.74 -0.25 -20.96
C VAL A 185 -14.84 -1.58 -20.21
N ARG A 186 -14.08 -2.59 -20.67
CA ARG A 186 -14.06 -3.93 -20.07
C ARG A 186 -13.16 -4.03 -18.85
N VAL A 187 -11.94 -3.48 -18.90
CA VAL A 187 -10.93 -3.57 -17.86
C VAL A 187 -10.61 -2.19 -17.30
N ILE A 188 -10.69 -2.03 -16.00
CA ILE A 188 -10.36 -0.77 -15.31
C ILE A 188 -9.21 -1.02 -14.32
N ALA A 189 -8.06 -0.38 -14.53
CA ALA A 189 -6.93 -0.38 -13.61
C ALA A 189 -7.03 0.80 -12.66
N LEU A 190 -7.01 0.53 -11.33
CA LEU A 190 -7.31 1.53 -10.31
C LEU A 190 -6.67 1.20 -8.95
N SER A 191 -6.67 2.18 -8.03
CA SER A 191 -6.17 1.95 -6.68
C SER A 191 -7.18 1.22 -5.79
N TYR A 192 -6.69 0.58 -4.71
CA TYR A 192 -7.51 -0.10 -3.69
C TYR A 192 -8.65 0.78 -3.15
N LEU A 193 -8.44 2.10 -3.04
CA LEU A 193 -9.43 3.03 -2.50
C LEU A 193 -10.75 3.03 -3.28
N TYR A 194 -10.70 2.88 -4.61
CA TYR A 194 -11.92 2.87 -5.43
C TYR A 194 -12.84 1.68 -5.13
N VAL A 195 -12.28 0.60 -4.60
CA VAL A 195 -13.03 -0.64 -4.33
C VAL A 195 -13.31 -0.82 -2.83
N PHE A 196 -12.34 -0.48 -1.98
CA PHE A 196 -12.43 -0.79 -0.55
C PHE A 196 -12.87 0.40 0.33
N ASP A 197 -12.68 1.66 -0.07
CA ASP A 197 -13.28 2.80 0.66
C ASP A 197 -14.78 2.89 0.35
N PRO A 198 -15.69 2.78 1.34
CA PRO A 198 -17.13 2.73 1.10
C PRO A 198 -17.68 3.98 0.37
N VAL A 199 -17.17 5.16 0.70
CA VAL A 199 -17.64 6.42 0.11
C VAL A 199 -17.16 6.55 -1.33
N ILE A 200 -15.88 6.29 -1.58
CA ILE A 200 -15.29 6.34 -2.92
C ILE A 200 -15.92 5.25 -3.81
N ARG A 201 -16.10 4.03 -3.28
CA ARG A 201 -16.73 2.91 -3.98
C ARG A 201 -18.14 3.24 -4.45
N THR A 202 -18.98 3.79 -3.57
CA THR A 202 -20.36 4.15 -3.92
C THR A 202 -20.38 5.13 -5.09
N ALA A 203 -19.57 6.19 -5.03
CA ALA A 203 -19.45 7.16 -6.12
C ALA A 203 -18.86 6.56 -7.40
N PHE A 204 -17.92 5.64 -7.28
CA PHE A 204 -17.30 4.95 -8.42
C PHE A 204 -18.27 4.00 -9.11
N LEU A 205 -18.96 3.13 -8.36
CA LEU A 205 -19.94 2.18 -8.88
C LEU A 205 -21.13 2.88 -9.55
N SER A 206 -21.57 4.01 -9.04
CA SER A 206 -22.59 4.85 -9.69
C SER A 206 -22.17 5.33 -11.08
N ASN A 207 -20.88 5.63 -11.30
CA ASN A 207 -20.37 6.01 -12.62
C ASN A 207 -19.99 4.81 -13.50
N LEU A 208 -19.72 3.67 -12.91
CA LEU A 208 -19.43 2.42 -13.63
C LEU A 208 -20.71 1.77 -14.19
N GLU A 209 -21.85 2.11 -13.60
CA GLU A 209 -23.18 1.55 -13.94
C GLU A 209 -23.21 0.01 -13.89
N THR A 210 -22.40 -0.58 -13.03
CA THR A 210 -22.24 -2.03 -12.91
C THR A 210 -22.15 -2.43 -11.43
N PRO A 211 -23.01 -3.34 -10.94
CA PRO A 211 -22.95 -3.80 -9.56
C PRO A 211 -21.75 -4.72 -9.32
N LEU A 212 -21.31 -4.87 -8.06
CA LEU A 212 -20.20 -5.74 -7.68
C LEU A 212 -20.40 -7.20 -8.17
N SER A 213 -21.63 -7.70 -8.15
CA SER A 213 -21.97 -9.06 -8.62
C SER A 213 -21.69 -9.33 -10.12
N ARG A 214 -21.38 -8.29 -10.88
CA ARG A 214 -20.99 -8.36 -12.29
C ARG A 214 -19.53 -8.00 -12.52
N ILE A 215 -18.69 -8.11 -11.47
CA ILE A 215 -17.29 -7.71 -11.48
C ILE A 215 -16.40 -8.89 -11.09
N ILE A 216 -15.39 -9.18 -11.93
CA ILE A 216 -14.23 -9.97 -11.56
C ILE A 216 -13.21 -9.00 -10.95
N LEU A 217 -12.82 -9.23 -9.69
CA LEU A 217 -11.90 -8.38 -8.97
C LEU A 217 -10.49 -9.01 -8.95
N ILE A 218 -9.52 -8.38 -9.58
CA ILE A 218 -8.11 -8.77 -9.48
C ILE A 218 -7.42 -7.86 -8.48
N VAL A 219 -6.84 -8.44 -7.43
CA VAL A 219 -6.08 -7.74 -6.37
C VAL A 219 -4.60 -8.09 -6.51
N ASP A 220 -3.84 -7.18 -7.08
CA ASP A 220 -2.39 -7.34 -7.24
C ASP A 220 -1.64 -6.81 -6.02
N GLU A 221 -0.48 -7.40 -5.71
CA GLU A 221 0.30 -7.13 -4.49
C GLU A 221 -0.58 -7.19 -3.22
N ALA A 222 -1.44 -8.21 -3.19
CA ALA A 222 -2.51 -8.37 -2.22
C ALA A 222 -2.05 -8.42 -0.76
N HIS A 223 -0.77 -8.70 -0.50
CA HIS A 223 -0.16 -8.61 0.82
C HIS A 223 -0.30 -7.22 1.47
N ASN A 224 -0.51 -6.16 0.68
CA ASN A 224 -0.73 -4.79 1.18
C ASN A 224 -2.19 -4.52 1.59
N LEU A 225 -3.13 -5.38 1.18
CA LEU A 225 -4.55 -5.13 1.39
C LEU A 225 -4.95 -5.05 2.88
N PRO A 226 -4.48 -5.94 3.78
CA PRO A 226 -4.86 -5.85 5.20
C PRO A 226 -4.49 -4.52 5.84
N GLU A 227 -3.26 -4.04 5.63
CA GLU A 227 -2.82 -2.74 6.16
C GLU A 227 -3.59 -1.58 5.52
N THR A 228 -3.84 -1.64 4.22
CA THR A 228 -4.62 -0.64 3.50
C THR A 228 -6.05 -0.56 4.01
N ALA A 229 -6.69 -1.71 4.26
CA ALA A 229 -8.04 -1.81 4.81
C ALA A 229 -8.16 -1.18 6.21
N VAL A 230 -7.21 -1.47 7.09
CA VAL A 230 -7.11 -0.84 8.42
C VAL A 230 -6.93 0.68 8.29
N ASN A 231 -6.07 1.14 7.39
CA ASN A 231 -5.84 2.56 7.17
C ASN A 231 -7.08 3.30 6.62
N ILE A 232 -7.86 2.66 5.75
CA ILE A 232 -9.13 3.19 5.23
C ILE A 232 -10.15 3.38 6.35
N ALA A 233 -10.28 2.39 7.24
CA ALA A 233 -11.24 2.41 8.34
C ALA A 233 -10.82 3.29 9.53
N SER A 234 -9.54 3.69 9.58
CA SER A 234 -8.97 4.51 10.66
C SER A 234 -9.03 6.00 10.33
N THR A 235 -9.13 6.85 11.36
CA THR A 235 -9.07 8.31 11.20
C THR A 235 -8.36 8.98 12.37
N LYS A 236 -7.98 10.25 12.20
CA LYS A 236 -7.20 10.99 13.20
C LYS A 236 -7.57 12.46 13.25
N LEU A 237 -7.51 13.04 14.46
CA LEU A 237 -7.73 14.44 14.72
C LEU A 237 -6.52 15.02 15.48
N SER A 238 -5.77 15.92 14.86
CA SER A 238 -4.60 16.55 15.49
C SER A 238 -4.99 17.78 16.30
N LEU A 239 -4.20 18.12 17.32
CA LEU A 239 -4.33 19.38 18.07
C LEU A 239 -4.29 20.60 17.15
N PHE A 240 -3.55 20.55 16.05
CA PHE A 240 -3.55 21.60 15.05
C PHE A 240 -4.96 21.82 14.45
N VAL A 241 -5.65 20.74 14.05
CA VAL A 241 -7.02 20.83 13.50
C VAL A 241 -7.97 21.40 14.54
N ILE A 242 -7.90 20.97 15.80
CA ILE A 242 -8.76 21.47 16.88
C ILE A 242 -8.52 22.98 17.11
N LYS A 243 -7.24 23.41 17.16
CA LYS A 243 -6.89 24.84 17.27
C LYS A 243 -7.39 25.66 16.09
N GLN A 244 -7.29 25.15 14.89
CA GLN A 244 -7.82 25.82 13.70
C GLN A 244 -9.36 25.85 13.70
N SER A 245 -10.03 24.82 14.23
CA SER A 245 -11.49 24.81 14.42
C SER A 245 -11.91 25.90 15.40
N GLU A 246 -11.20 26.11 16.51
CA GLU A 246 -11.44 27.21 17.45
C GLU A 246 -11.32 28.58 16.77
N ASN A 247 -10.27 28.80 15.97
CA ASN A 247 -10.05 30.05 15.25
C ASN A 247 -11.13 30.28 14.17
N GLU A 248 -11.50 29.24 13.44
CA GLU A 248 -12.56 29.28 12.43
C GLU A 248 -13.92 29.60 13.06
N ALA A 249 -14.27 28.97 14.19
CA ALA A 249 -15.50 29.23 14.92
C ALA A 249 -15.57 30.69 15.40
N LYS A 250 -14.47 31.24 15.92
CA LYS A 250 -14.40 32.67 16.29
C LYS A 250 -14.63 33.59 15.09
N LYS A 251 -14.00 33.29 13.95
CA LYS A 251 -14.12 34.03 12.69
C LYS A 251 -15.56 34.06 12.16
N PHE A 252 -16.25 32.92 12.20
CA PHE A 252 -17.61 32.77 11.72
C PHE A 252 -18.67 32.97 12.82
N LYS A 253 -18.26 33.41 14.03
CA LYS A 253 -19.12 33.77 15.17
C LYS A 253 -19.93 32.62 15.79
N HIS A 254 -19.45 31.37 15.67
CA HIS A 254 -19.99 30.19 16.35
C HIS A 254 -19.36 30.07 17.74
N LYS A 255 -19.95 30.73 18.76
CA LYS A 255 -19.36 30.82 20.11
C LYS A 255 -19.32 29.49 20.85
N ASP A 256 -20.33 28.66 20.70
CA ASP A 256 -20.49 27.31 21.25
C ASP A 256 -19.39 26.38 20.74
N VAL A 257 -19.19 26.35 19.42
CA VAL A 257 -18.12 25.56 18.76
C VAL A 257 -16.73 26.03 19.19
N ALA A 258 -16.54 27.36 19.33
CA ALA A 258 -15.24 27.90 19.79
C ALA A 258 -14.95 27.52 21.23
N ALA A 259 -15.95 27.59 22.12
CA ALA A 259 -15.81 27.16 23.54
C ALA A 259 -15.49 25.66 23.63
N PHE A 260 -16.22 24.84 22.89
CA PHE A 260 -16.01 23.40 22.81
C PHE A 260 -14.60 23.03 22.32
N ALA A 261 -14.16 23.59 21.18
CA ALA A 261 -12.84 23.33 20.64
C ALA A 261 -11.71 23.72 21.60
N LYS A 262 -11.88 24.86 22.33
CA LYS A 262 -10.95 25.29 23.37
C LYS A 262 -10.89 24.29 24.52
N THR A 263 -12.05 23.81 25.01
CA THR A 263 -12.15 22.84 26.11
C THR A 263 -11.47 21.52 25.75
N ILE A 264 -11.82 20.94 24.59
CA ILE A 264 -11.18 19.68 24.12
C ILE A 264 -9.67 19.84 23.97
N ARG A 265 -9.22 20.94 23.39
CA ARG A 265 -7.79 21.19 23.23
C ARG A 265 -7.07 21.20 24.57
N ALA A 266 -7.59 21.93 25.56
CA ALA A 266 -6.99 22.02 26.88
C ALA A 266 -6.90 20.64 27.57
N GLU A 267 -7.96 19.85 27.50
CA GLU A 267 -8.04 18.52 28.09
C GLU A 267 -7.04 17.54 27.44
N ILE A 268 -6.93 17.57 26.11
CA ILE A 268 -5.94 16.73 25.40
C ILE A 268 -4.52 17.18 25.74
N GLU A 269 -4.25 18.49 25.79
CA GLU A 269 -2.93 19.04 26.17
C GLU A 269 -2.53 18.61 27.59
N GLU A 270 -3.47 18.63 28.54
CA GLU A 270 -3.25 18.20 29.92
C GLU A 270 -2.95 16.70 30.00
N ASN A 271 -3.77 15.86 29.36
CA ASN A 271 -3.55 14.41 29.33
C ASN A 271 -2.20 14.05 28.67
N VAL A 272 -1.90 14.69 27.54
CA VAL A 272 -0.64 14.50 26.82
C VAL A 272 0.58 14.89 27.64
N ALA A 273 0.50 15.90 28.50
CA ALA A 273 1.63 16.29 29.35
C ALA A 273 2.07 15.14 30.28
N ARG A 274 1.12 14.34 30.76
CA ARG A 274 1.33 13.25 31.73
C ARG A 274 1.70 11.91 31.09
N MET A 275 1.35 11.67 29.81
CA MET A 275 1.56 10.38 29.12
C MET A 275 2.96 10.23 28.53
N SER A 276 3.40 8.99 28.24
CA SER A 276 4.65 8.70 27.57
C SER A 276 4.61 9.04 26.06
N LYS A 277 4.43 8.07 25.19
CA LYS A 277 4.34 8.29 23.74
C LYS A 277 2.92 8.10 23.21
N GLN A 278 2.22 7.10 23.74
CA GLN A 278 0.91 6.66 23.24
C GLN A 278 0.13 5.98 24.37
N GLU A 279 -1.17 6.27 24.47
CA GLU A 279 -2.07 5.65 25.44
C GLU A 279 -3.42 5.35 24.80
N LEU A 280 -4.06 4.25 25.25
CA LEU A 280 -5.45 3.96 24.92
C LEU A 280 -6.35 4.89 25.72
N VAL A 281 -7.42 5.36 25.10
CA VAL A 281 -8.46 6.14 25.77
C VAL A 281 -9.80 5.42 25.63
N SER A 282 -10.61 5.51 26.69
CA SER A 282 -11.96 4.94 26.67
C SER A 282 -12.77 5.52 25.51
N PRO A 283 -13.62 4.72 24.84
CA PRO A 283 -14.62 5.24 23.90
C PRO A 283 -15.47 6.37 24.48
N ASP A 284 -15.78 6.31 25.80
CA ASP A 284 -16.55 7.32 26.50
C ASP A 284 -15.81 8.64 26.72
N PHE A 285 -14.49 8.70 26.48
CA PHE A 285 -13.68 9.88 26.78
C PHE A 285 -14.26 11.16 26.18
N LEU A 286 -14.52 11.18 24.89
CA LEU A 286 -15.08 12.35 24.22
C LEU A 286 -16.55 12.58 24.62
N LEU A 287 -17.33 11.53 24.82
CA LEU A 287 -18.73 11.64 25.21
C LEU A 287 -18.89 12.30 26.59
N LYS A 288 -18.13 11.84 27.58
CA LYS A 288 -18.07 12.44 28.92
C LYS A 288 -17.57 13.87 28.89
N LEU A 289 -16.52 14.13 28.10
CA LEU A 289 -15.95 15.48 27.96
C LEU A 289 -16.99 16.47 27.41
N VAL A 290 -17.78 16.06 26.43
CA VAL A 290 -18.86 16.88 25.84
C VAL A 290 -19.97 17.14 26.88
N GLN A 291 -20.42 16.13 27.60
CA GLN A 291 -21.46 16.23 28.63
C GLN A 291 -21.01 17.06 29.83
N GLU A 292 -19.83 16.72 30.42
CA GLU A 292 -19.38 17.30 31.69
C GLU A 292 -18.76 18.70 31.51
N LYS A 293 -18.00 18.91 30.46
CA LYS A 293 -17.21 20.16 30.27
C LYS A 293 -17.87 21.14 29.31
N ALA A 294 -18.59 20.66 28.29
CA ALA A 294 -19.28 21.53 27.36
C ALA A 294 -20.77 21.72 27.69
N GLY A 295 -21.29 20.96 28.67
CA GLY A 295 -22.69 21.07 29.13
C GLY A 295 -23.73 20.65 28.09
N VAL A 296 -23.35 19.78 27.17
CA VAL A 296 -24.21 19.30 26.08
C VAL A 296 -24.95 18.05 26.55
N ALA A 297 -26.27 18.06 26.48
CA ALA A 297 -27.11 16.94 26.94
C ALA A 297 -26.95 15.69 26.04
N ASP A 298 -26.96 15.87 24.73
CA ASP A 298 -26.76 14.80 23.74
C ASP A 298 -25.48 15.06 22.92
N PRO A 299 -24.44 14.24 23.10
CA PRO A 299 -23.21 14.34 22.32
C PRO A 299 -23.40 14.16 20.81
N LEU A 300 -24.32 13.27 20.37
CA LEU A 300 -24.55 13.00 18.96
C LEU A 300 -25.12 14.22 18.25
N ASP A 301 -26.17 14.82 18.81
CA ASP A 301 -26.77 16.05 18.26
C ASP A 301 -25.71 17.16 18.10
N PHE A 302 -24.81 17.28 19.08
CA PHE A 302 -23.75 18.28 19.03
C PHE A 302 -22.68 17.95 17.98
N PHE A 303 -22.34 16.68 17.79
CA PHE A 303 -21.40 16.28 16.73
C PHE A 303 -21.97 16.50 15.34
N GLU A 304 -23.28 16.26 15.16
CA GLU A 304 -24.00 16.60 13.93
C GLU A 304 -24.01 18.13 13.71
N HIS A 305 -24.28 18.91 14.76
CA HIS A 305 -24.20 20.38 14.71
C HIS A 305 -22.81 20.89 14.30
N LEU A 306 -21.73 20.29 14.84
CA LEU A 306 -20.36 20.61 14.41
C LEU A 306 -20.13 20.33 12.93
N HIS A 307 -20.55 19.15 12.48
CA HIS A 307 -20.41 18.73 11.09
C HIS A 307 -21.17 19.68 10.15
N ASP A 308 -22.43 19.98 10.45
CA ASP A 308 -23.30 20.82 9.65
C ASP A 308 -22.84 22.29 9.63
N THR A 309 -22.38 22.82 10.77
CA THR A 309 -21.72 24.13 10.84
C THR A 309 -20.52 24.17 9.88
N GLY A 310 -19.70 23.13 9.88
CA GLY A 310 -18.57 23.00 8.95
C GLY A 310 -19.01 22.96 7.48
N VAL A 311 -20.11 22.26 7.16
CA VAL A 311 -20.71 22.24 5.81
C VAL A 311 -21.20 23.64 5.39
N LEU A 312 -21.86 24.37 6.28
CA LEU A 312 -22.33 25.73 6.01
C LEU A 312 -21.17 26.69 5.77
N ILE A 313 -20.11 26.63 6.58
CA ILE A 313 -18.90 27.43 6.39
C ILE A 313 -18.25 27.12 5.02
N LYS A 314 -18.17 25.86 4.64
CA LYS A 314 -17.64 25.45 3.31
C LYS A 314 -18.48 26.07 2.19
N LYS A 315 -19.81 26.01 2.29
CA LYS A 315 -20.73 26.63 1.32
C LYS A 315 -20.53 28.14 1.24
N SER A 316 -20.40 28.84 2.38
CA SER A 316 -20.13 30.27 2.44
C SER A 316 -18.80 30.65 1.79
N LEU A 317 -17.71 29.93 2.13
CA LEU A 317 -16.39 30.13 1.51
C LEU A 317 -16.45 29.94 -0.02
N LEU A 318 -17.20 28.92 -0.47
CA LEU A 318 -17.46 28.69 -1.88
C LEU A 318 -18.20 29.87 -2.53
N ALA A 319 -19.24 30.40 -1.86
CA ALA A 319 -19.98 31.56 -2.33
C ALA A 319 -19.09 32.78 -2.52
N ASP A 320 -18.16 33.01 -1.60
CA ASP A 320 -17.16 34.08 -1.65
C ASP A 320 -16.01 33.85 -2.66
N GLY A 321 -16.00 32.72 -3.38
CA GLY A 321 -14.91 32.36 -4.27
C GLY A 321 -13.60 31.95 -3.56
N LYS A 322 -13.71 31.70 -2.25
CA LYS A 322 -12.60 31.24 -1.42
C LYS A 322 -12.54 29.70 -1.39
N PHE A 323 -11.38 29.19 -1.00
CA PHE A 323 -11.15 27.76 -0.85
C PHE A 323 -12.05 27.15 0.25
N PRO A 324 -12.87 26.10 -0.02
CA PRO A 324 -13.87 25.56 0.90
C PRO A 324 -13.27 24.59 1.93
N ARG A 325 -12.25 25.02 2.66
CA ARG A 325 -11.67 24.25 3.73
C ARG A 325 -12.31 24.66 5.06
N SER A 326 -12.90 23.69 5.78
CA SER A 326 -13.36 23.89 7.15
C SER A 326 -12.69 22.88 8.08
N TYR A 327 -12.08 23.39 9.11
CA TYR A 327 -11.50 22.57 10.20
C TYR A 327 -12.60 22.08 11.13
N ILE A 328 -13.68 22.85 11.30
CA ILE A 328 -14.88 22.45 12.06
C ILE A 328 -15.51 21.22 11.40
N TYR A 329 -15.63 21.22 10.07
CA TYR A 329 -16.09 20.03 9.34
C TYR A 329 -15.23 18.79 9.64
N THR A 330 -13.91 18.93 9.60
CA THR A 330 -12.99 17.83 9.87
C THR A 330 -13.13 17.33 11.31
N MET A 331 -13.28 18.25 12.26
CA MET A 331 -13.50 17.92 13.67
C MET A 331 -14.86 17.21 13.86
N GLY A 332 -15.95 17.74 13.32
CA GLY A 332 -17.30 17.14 13.40
C GLY A 332 -17.34 15.74 12.79
N TYR A 333 -16.74 15.55 11.61
CA TYR A 333 -16.63 14.23 10.98
C TYR A 333 -15.89 13.22 11.88
N PHE A 334 -14.79 13.64 12.51
CA PHE A 334 -14.05 12.79 13.45
C PHE A 334 -14.88 12.42 14.67
N MET A 335 -15.64 13.38 15.25
CA MET A 335 -16.49 13.16 16.41
C MET A 335 -17.65 12.19 16.11
N LEU A 336 -18.28 12.34 14.95
CA LEU A 336 -19.33 11.42 14.49
C LEU A 336 -18.75 9.99 14.32
N LYS A 337 -17.58 9.88 13.72
CA LYS A 337 -16.91 8.58 13.55
C LYS A 337 -16.52 7.97 14.89
N TRP A 338 -16.09 8.78 15.87
CA TRP A 338 -15.83 8.33 17.23
C TRP A 338 -17.09 7.74 17.88
N HIS A 339 -18.20 8.41 17.76
CA HIS A 339 -19.49 7.93 18.29
C HIS A 339 -19.93 6.64 17.59
N GLU A 340 -19.85 6.59 16.26
CA GLU A 340 -20.20 5.42 15.46
C GLU A 340 -19.42 4.16 15.87
N THR A 341 -18.14 4.32 16.20
CA THR A 341 -17.23 3.21 16.50
C THR A 341 -17.09 2.90 17.99
N ALA A 342 -17.74 3.67 18.88
CA ALA A 342 -17.54 3.58 20.34
C ALA A 342 -17.84 2.20 20.92
N ASN A 343 -18.80 1.47 20.36
CA ASN A 343 -19.24 0.14 20.83
C ASN A 343 -18.76 -1.02 19.93
N ASP A 344 -17.91 -0.75 18.93
CA ASP A 344 -17.37 -1.80 18.05
C ASP A 344 -15.96 -2.19 18.51
N GLN A 345 -15.82 -3.42 19.03
CA GLN A 345 -14.54 -3.98 19.49
C GLN A 345 -13.45 -4.04 18.41
N ALA A 346 -13.83 -3.93 17.12
CA ALA A 346 -12.89 -3.84 16.02
C ALA A 346 -12.17 -2.47 15.94
N TYR A 347 -12.47 -1.54 16.85
CA TYR A 347 -11.85 -0.23 16.91
C TYR A 347 -11.31 0.07 18.31
N ILE A 348 -10.21 0.80 18.36
CA ILE A 348 -9.67 1.38 19.58
C ILE A 348 -9.44 2.88 19.39
N ASN A 349 -9.49 3.59 20.49
CA ASN A 349 -9.20 5.00 20.54
C ASN A 349 -7.85 5.24 21.22
N VAL A 350 -7.05 6.11 20.61
CA VAL A 350 -5.65 6.32 21.01
C VAL A 350 -5.33 7.81 21.03
N VAL A 351 -4.61 8.24 22.07
CA VAL A 351 -3.88 9.52 22.07
C VAL A 351 -2.40 9.25 21.79
N SER A 352 -1.83 9.99 20.84
CA SER A 352 -0.43 9.83 20.45
C SER A 352 0.32 11.15 20.45
N LYS A 353 1.53 11.18 21.01
CA LYS A 353 2.51 12.27 20.80
C LYS A 353 3.21 12.10 19.47
N TYR A 354 3.45 13.18 18.78
CA TYR A 354 4.28 13.19 17.58
C TYR A 354 5.01 14.53 17.44
N VAL A 355 6.02 14.57 16.60
CA VAL A 355 6.72 15.80 16.23
C VAL A 355 6.22 16.22 14.84
N SER A 356 5.78 17.48 14.70
CA SER A 356 5.34 18.00 13.41
C SER A 356 6.49 18.08 12.41
N LYS A 357 6.19 18.38 11.15
CA LYS A 357 7.23 18.58 10.12
C LYS A 357 8.16 19.75 10.43
N GLU A 358 7.66 20.73 11.16
CA GLU A 358 8.40 21.91 11.64
C GLU A 358 9.20 21.64 12.94
N GLY A 359 9.26 20.40 13.42
CA GLY A 359 9.97 20.03 14.65
C GLY A 359 9.21 20.31 15.94
N ILE A 360 7.93 20.73 15.88
CA ILE A 360 7.14 21.12 17.05
C ILE A 360 6.45 19.88 17.65
N PRO A 361 6.62 19.62 18.97
CA PRO A 361 5.86 18.57 19.65
C PRO A 361 4.36 18.83 19.57
N SER A 362 3.60 17.80 19.25
CA SER A 362 2.15 17.87 19.10
C SER A 362 1.50 16.54 19.49
N ALA A 363 0.17 16.50 19.52
CA ALA A 363 -0.58 15.29 19.79
C ALA A 363 -1.78 15.15 18.83
N ARG A 364 -2.34 13.95 18.81
CA ARG A 364 -3.54 13.63 18.04
C ARG A 364 -4.35 12.55 18.74
N LEU A 365 -5.65 12.63 18.56
CA LEU A 365 -6.59 11.54 18.79
C LEU A 365 -6.65 10.68 17.53
N GLU A 366 -6.73 9.37 17.70
CA GLU A 366 -6.84 8.41 16.60
C GLU A 366 -7.96 7.41 16.90
N ILE A 367 -8.81 7.17 15.92
CA ILE A 367 -9.68 6.00 15.86
C ILE A 367 -8.95 5.00 14.97
N VAL A 368 -8.58 3.86 15.54
CA VAL A 368 -7.76 2.85 14.87
C VAL A 368 -8.59 1.59 14.69
N ALA A 369 -8.82 1.20 13.44
CA ALA A 369 -9.39 -0.09 13.13
C ALA A 369 -8.36 -1.20 13.40
N LEU A 370 -8.82 -2.31 13.95
CA LEU A 370 -8.03 -3.51 14.23
C LEU A 370 -8.30 -4.62 13.21
N ASP A 371 -9.46 -4.57 12.55
CA ASP A 371 -9.99 -5.62 11.69
C ASP A 371 -10.02 -5.21 10.21
N PRO A 372 -9.12 -5.73 9.38
CA PRO A 372 -9.17 -5.51 7.94
C PRO A 372 -10.47 -6.01 7.30
N SER A 373 -11.06 -7.10 7.83
CA SER A 373 -12.24 -7.71 7.23
C SER A 373 -13.47 -6.82 7.24
N LYS A 374 -13.57 -5.87 8.18
CA LYS A 374 -14.65 -4.86 8.18
C LYS A 374 -14.73 -4.06 6.88
N THR A 375 -13.58 -3.89 6.24
CA THR A 375 -13.47 -3.15 4.96
C THR A 375 -13.50 -4.09 3.75
N THR A 376 -12.90 -5.26 3.84
CA THR A 376 -12.69 -6.15 2.68
C THR A 376 -13.81 -7.15 2.46
N MET A 377 -14.38 -7.73 3.53
CA MET A 377 -15.45 -8.72 3.43
C MET A 377 -16.69 -8.21 2.68
N PRO A 378 -17.18 -6.95 2.89
CA PRO A 378 -18.34 -6.45 2.14
C PRO A 378 -18.12 -6.38 0.63
N VAL A 379 -16.87 -6.39 0.16
CA VAL A 379 -16.52 -6.42 -1.25
C VAL A 379 -16.42 -7.87 -1.73
N PHE A 380 -15.61 -8.69 -1.06
CA PHE A 380 -15.37 -10.07 -1.46
C PHE A 380 -16.63 -10.93 -1.48
N SER A 381 -17.59 -10.66 -0.58
CA SER A 381 -18.87 -11.38 -0.53
C SER A 381 -19.84 -11.01 -1.68
N GLN A 382 -19.59 -9.93 -2.42
CA GLN A 382 -20.51 -9.42 -3.43
C GLN A 382 -19.97 -9.52 -4.85
N VAL A 383 -18.66 -9.60 -5.06
CA VAL A 383 -18.09 -9.71 -6.41
C VAL A 383 -18.39 -11.06 -7.05
N TYR A 384 -18.41 -11.11 -8.37
CA TYR A 384 -18.64 -12.35 -9.13
C TYR A 384 -17.61 -13.42 -8.78
N ALA A 385 -16.34 -13.04 -8.80
CA ALA A 385 -15.19 -13.83 -8.36
C ALA A 385 -14.03 -12.88 -8.04
N SER A 386 -13.04 -13.34 -7.28
CA SER A 386 -11.85 -12.54 -7.01
C SER A 386 -10.55 -13.33 -7.19
N VAL A 387 -9.56 -12.68 -7.80
CA VAL A 387 -8.20 -13.18 -7.97
C VAL A 387 -7.28 -12.38 -7.07
N ILE A 388 -6.80 -13.00 -6.01
CA ILE A 388 -5.93 -12.38 -5.02
C ILE A 388 -4.51 -12.90 -5.23
N MET A 389 -3.60 -12.06 -5.69
CA MET A 389 -2.26 -12.49 -6.07
C MET A 389 -1.14 -11.66 -5.45
N SER A 390 -0.08 -12.34 -5.06
CA SER A 390 1.15 -11.71 -4.55
C SER A 390 2.31 -12.71 -4.54
N GLY A 391 3.53 -12.20 -4.33
CA GLY A 391 4.72 -13.02 -4.07
C GLY A 391 4.88 -13.51 -2.63
N THR A 392 4.01 -13.06 -1.70
CA THR A 392 4.15 -13.29 -0.25
C THR A 392 2.78 -13.34 0.42
N LEU A 393 2.08 -14.48 0.35
CA LEU A 393 0.74 -14.66 0.93
C LEU A 393 0.71 -15.70 2.06
N GLN A 394 1.82 -16.41 2.26
CA GLN A 394 1.90 -17.40 3.35
C GLN A 394 1.84 -16.75 4.75
N PRO A 395 1.18 -17.37 5.72
CA PRO A 395 0.26 -18.51 5.58
C PRO A 395 -1.07 -18.08 4.94
N MET A 396 -1.54 -18.78 3.91
CA MET A 396 -2.76 -18.41 3.16
C MET A 396 -4.02 -18.42 4.02
N ASP A 397 -4.14 -19.36 4.95
CA ASP A 397 -5.28 -19.42 5.87
C ASP A 397 -5.35 -18.20 6.79
N ALA A 398 -4.20 -17.70 7.25
CA ALA A 398 -4.14 -16.45 7.99
C ALA A 398 -4.63 -15.27 7.14
N TYR A 399 -4.22 -15.20 5.88
CA TYR A 399 -4.66 -14.16 4.97
C TYR A 399 -6.19 -14.21 4.74
N ILE A 400 -6.75 -15.40 4.49
CA ILE A 400 -8.19 -15.61 4.30
C ILE A 400 -8.97 -15.12 5.53
N ARG A 401 -8.57 -15.55 6.73
CA ARG A 401 -9.22 -15.17 7.99
C ARG A 401 -9.15 -13.67 8.26
N ILE A 402 -7.96 -13.06 8.11
CA ILE A 402 -7.75 -11.64 8.38
C ILE A 402 -8.51 -10.74 7.39
N THR A 403 -8.64 -11.16 6.13
CA THR A 403 -9.33 -10.38 5.11
C THR A 403 -10.82 -10.70 4.98
N GLY A 404 -11.32 -11.72 5.69
CA GLY A 404 -12.72 -12.13 5.61
C GLY A 404 -13.11 -12.70 4.24
N LEU A 405 -12.16 -13.32 3.55
CA LEU A 405 -12.46 -14.16 2.38
C LEU A 405 -13.24 -15.40 2.82
N GLN A 406 -13.99 -15.99 1.90
CA GLN A 406 -14.75 -17.19 2.17
C GLN A 406 -13.83 -18.40 2.38
N GLU A 407 -14.20 -19.31 3.26
CA GLU A 407 -13.40 -20.50 3.61
C GLU A 407 -13.12 -21.41 2.40
N ASP A 408 -14.03 -21.44 1.43
CA ASP A 408 -13.92 -22.21 0.19
C ASP A 408 -13.05 -21.51 -0.89
N THR A 409 -12.36 -20.41 -0.55
CA THR A 409 -11.39 -19.75 -1.41
C THR A 409 -10.31 -20.75 -1.83
N VAL A 410 -10.09 -20.87 -3.13
CA VAL A 410 -9.08 -21.76 -3.71
C VAL A 410 -7.68 -21.25 -3.34
N ARG A 411 -6.81 -22.13 -2.89
CA ARG A 411 -5.43 -21.83 -2.51
C ARG A 411 -4.47 -22.42 -3.52
N ASN A 412 -3.62 -21.63 -4.10
CA ASN A 412 -2.63 -22.10 -5.06
C ASN A 412 -1.26 -21.47 -4.77
N VAL A 413 -0.26 -22.30 -4.54
CA VAL A 413 1.15 -21.91 -4.36
C VAL A 413 1.92 -22.43 -5.55
N LEU A 414 2.48 -21.52 -6.33
CA LEU A 414 3.26 -21.91 -7.50
C LEU A 414 4.73 -22.06 -7.17
N PRO A 415 5.42 -23.03 -7.79
CA PRO A 415 6.86 -23.13 -7.70
C PRO A 415 7.56 -21.85 -8.19
N SER A 416 8.81 -21.68 -7.78
CA SER A 416 9.63 -20.58 -8.30
C SER A 416 9.91 -20.78 -9.79
N PRO A 417 9.74 -19.74 -10.63
CA PRO A 417 10.17 -19.81 -12.03
C PRO A 417 11.68 -19.64 -12.20
N PHE A 418 12.40 -19.38 -11.10
CA PHE A 418 13.84 -19.15 -11.13
C PHE A 418 14.60 -20.46 -10.97
N PRO A 419 15.68 -20.67 -11.74
CA PRO A 419 16.58 -21.80 -11.51
C PRO A 419 17.12 -21.80 -10.07
N LYS A 420 17.15 -22.96 -9.41
CA LYS A 420 17.65 -23.06 -8.02
C LYS A 420 19.08 -22.57 -7.87
N GLU A 421 19.91 -22.82 -8.87
CA GLU A 421 21.29 -22.36 -8.95
C GLU A 421 21.45 -20.83 -9.01
N HIS A 422 20.39 -20.10 -9.33
CA HIS A 422 20.39 -18.62 -9.38
C HIS A 422 20.03 -17.97 -8.04
N ILE A 423 19.67 -18.74 -7.03
CA ILE A 423 19.21 -18.24 -5.73
C ILE A 423 20.06 -18.83 -4.61
N LEU A 424 20.56 -18.00 -3.70
CA LEU A 424 21.27 -18.45 -2.50
C LEU A 424 20.63 -17.82 -1.25
N PRO A 425 19.67 -18.49 -0.59
CA PRO A 425 19.12 -18.02 0.67
C PRO A 425 19.93 -18.59 1.86
N LEU A 426 20.46 -17.70 2.71
CA LEU A 426 21.27 -18.03 3.88
C LEU A 426 20.69 -17.45 5.16
N ILE A 427 20.73 -18.19 6.26
CA ILE A 427 20.51 -17.66 7.62
C ILE A 427 21.85 -17.67 8.34
N SER A 428 22.31 -16.51 8.82
CA SER A 428 23.48 -16.41 9.66
C SER A 428 23.07 -16.49 11.14
N CYS A 429 23.54 -17.52 11.83
CA CYS A 429 23.43 -17.66 13.27
C CYS A 429 24.42 -16.74 14.02
N GLY A 430 24.26 -16.59 15.33
CA GLY A 430 25.18 -15.82 16.18
C GLY A 430 24.98 -14.31 16.19
N VAL A 431 24.08 -13.74 15.37
CA VAL A 431 23.70 -12.33 15.43
C VAL A 431 22.21 -12.17 15.65
N THR A 432 21.80 -11.04 16.25
CA THR A 432 20.38 -10.71 16.46
C THR A 432 20.19 -9.23 16.71
N THR A 433 19.00 -8.75 16.40
CA THR A 433 18.53 -7.41 16.76
C THR A 433 17.43 -7.44 17.82
N ALA A 434 17.28 -8.55 18.57
CA ALA A 434 16.39 -8.61 19.72
C ALA A 434 16.74 -7.52 20.75
N MET A 435 15.73 -6.87 21.34
CA MET A 435 15.92 -5.65 22.12
C MET A 435 16.91 -5.86 23.28
N GLU A 436 16.82 -6.99 23.96
CA GLU A 436 17.69 -7.34 25.10
C GLU A 436 19.15 -7.64 24.70
N LYS A 437 19.39 -7.85 23.41
CA LYS A 437 20.71 -8.19 22.84
C LYS A 437 21.36 -7.06 22.05
N ARG A 438 20.77 -5.87 22.02
CA ARG A 438 21.28 -4.69 21.30
C ARG A 438 22.43 -4.05 22.06
N THR A 439 23.61 -4.66 21.98
CA THR A 439 24.85 -4.15 22.59
C THR A 439 25.81 -3.63 21.51
N PRO A 440 26.78 -2.76 21.84
CA PRO A 440 27.83 -2.33 20.92
C PRO A 440 28.60 -3.50 20.30
N GLU A 441 28.83 -4.58 21.06
CA GLU A 441 29.49 -5.80 20.60
C GLU A 441 28.66 -6.49 19.50
N MET A 442 27.35 -6.60 19.72
CA MET A 442 26.43 -7.18 18.75
C MET A 442 26.40 -6.37 17.44
N TYR A 443 26.34 -5.05 17.54
CA TYR A 443 26.40 -4.19 16.35
C TYR A 443 27.73 -4.29 15.62
N ARG A 444 28.87 -4.36 16.33
CA ARG A 444 30.18 -4.63 15.73
C ARG A 444 30.23 -5.99 15.03
N LYS A 445 29.61 -7.01 15.63
CA LYS A 445 29.52 -8.35 15.03
C LYS A 445 28.68 -8.32 13.75
N ILE A 446 27.51 -7.68 13.77
CA ILE A 446 26.67 -7.49 12.58
C ILE A 446 27.46 -6.72 11.50
N THR A 447 28.17 -5.66 11.87
CA THR A 447 28.99 -4.88 10.92
C THR A 447 30.08 -5.74 10.25
N ARG A 448 30.72 -6.65 10.99
CA ARG A 448 31.70 -7.60 10.38
C ARG A 448 31.03 -8.55 9.38
N LYS A 449 29.87 -9.13 9.70
CA LYS A 449 29.11 -9.97 8.79
C LYS A 449 28.64 -9.20 7.54
N LEU A 450 28.21 -7.93 7.71
CA LEU A 450 27.84 -7.07 6.58
C LEU A 450 29.03 -6.75 5.68
N LYS A 451 30.21 -6.47 6.26
CA LYS A 451 31.45 -6.30 5.48
C LYS A 451 31.77 -7.55 4.68
N GLU A 452 31.66 -8.73 5.30
CA GLU A 452 31.90 -10.01 4.66
C GLU A 452 30.97 -10.21 3.44
N ILE A 453 29.68 -9.87 3.57
CA ILE A 453 28.71 -9.93 2.47
C ILE A 453 29.10 -8.97 1.34
N VAL A 454 29.34 -7.69 1.66
CA VAL A 454 29.62 -6.65 0.67
C VAL A 454 30.89 -6.91 -0.13
N VAL A 455 31.95 -7.36 0.56
CA VAL A 455 33.25 -7.68 -0.10
C VAL A 455 33.13 -8.84 -1.07
N ASN A 456 32.26 -9.83 -0.77
CA ASN A 456 32.09 -11.04 -1.57
C ASN A 456 30.85 -10.99 -2.51
N THR A 457 30.26 -9.81 -2.70
CA THR A 457 29.22 -9.57 -3.69
C THR A 457 29.83 -8.86 -4.90
N PRO A 458 29.60 -9.34 -6.14
CA PRO A 458 30.23 -8.78 -7.34
C PRO A 458 29.91 -7.30 -7.58
N ALA A 459 28.64 -6.95 -7.63
CA ALA A 459 28.22 -5.57 -7.87
C ALA A 459 27.47 -4.97 -6.66
N ASN A 460 26.21 -4.59 -6.80
CA ASN A 460 25.48 -3.86 -5.78
C ASN A 460 24.92 -4.76 -4.67
N THR A 461 24.90 -4.23 -3.45
CA THR A 461 24.36 -4.90 -2.25
C THR A 461 23.27 -4.05 -1.59
N GLY A 462 22.13 -4.65 -1.24
CA GLY A 462 21.11 -4.05 -0.37
C GLY A 462 21.31 -4.47 1.10
N ILE A 463 21.18 -3.56 2.03
CA ILE A 463 21.14 -3.83 3.48
C ILE A 463 19.86 -3.23 4.04
N PHE A 464 18.96 -4.05 4.56
CA PHE A 464 17.69 -3.59 5.11
C PHE A 464 17.57 -3.94 6.59
N THR A 465 17.52 -2.90 7.43
CA THR A 465 17.43 -3.01 8.89
C THR A 465 15.98 -2.99 9.37
N PRO A 466 15.67 -3.46 10.58
CA PRO A 466 14.31 -3.51 11.10
C PRO A 466 13.75 -2.11 11.46
N SER A 467 14.61 -1.12 11.64
CA SER A 467 14.21 0.25 11.98
C SER A 467 15.35 1.24 11.75
N PHE A 468 15.04 2.53 11.65
CA PHE A 468 16.04 3.61 11.62
C PHE A 468 16.92 3.65 12.87
N GLN A 469 16.44 3.19 14.03
CA GLN A 469 17.26 3.07 15.24
C GLN A 469 18.41 2.08 15.05
N VAL A 470 18.12 0.90 14.50
CA VAL A 470 19.16 -0.11 14.21
C VAL A 470 20.07 0.36 13.08
N LEU A 471 19.53 1.03 12.06
CA LEU A 471 20.29 1.62 10.97
C LEU A 471 21.35 2.60 11.51
N ASN A 472 20.92 3.55 12.37
CA ASN A 472 21.81 4.54 12.97
C ASN A 472 22.86 3.88 13.87
N ALA A 473 22.46 2.89 14.68
CA ALA A 473 23.39 2.15 15.55
C ALA A 473 24.48 1.42 14.75
N LEU A 474 24.17 0.89 13.57
CA LEU A 474 25.16 0.29 12.66
C LEU A 474 26.12 1.34 12.09
N LEU A 475 25.63 2.52 11.72
CA LEU A 475 26.48 3.63 11.27
C LEU A 475 27.41 4.10 12.38
N GLU A 476 26.90 4.26 13.60
CA GLU A 476 27.68 4.60 14.81
C GLU A 476 28.70 3.52 15.17
N SER A 477 28.40 2.25 14.88
CA SER A 477 29.32 1.12 15.05
C SER A 477 30.40 1.03 13.97
N GLY A 478 30.50 2.03 13.09
CA GLY A 478 31.54 2.16 12.07
C GLY A 478 31.25 1.44 10.77
N LEU A 479 29.99 1.09 10.47
CA LEU A 479 29.63 0.40 9.22
C LEU A 479 30.17 1.13 7.98
N LYS A 480 30.00 2.46 7.89
CA LYS A 480 30.47 3.25 6.76
C LYS A 480 31.96 3.08 6.47
N ASN A 481 32.78 3.04 7.54
CA ASN A 481 34.23 2.91 7.42
C ASN A 481 34.69 1.46 7.18
N ALA A 482 33.84 0.49 7.51
CA ALA A 482 34.12 -0.93 7.29
C ALA A 482 33.88 -1.38 5.85
N LEU A 483 33.06 -0.62 5.09
CA LEU A 483 32.71 -0.94 3.71
C LEU A 483 33.75 -0.39 2.72
N ASN A 484 34.02 -1.19 1.68
CA ASN A 484 34.92 -0.84 0.57
C ASN A 484 34.17 -0.32 -0.67
N LYS A 485 32.85 -0.16 -0.58
CA LYS A 485 31.97 0.33 -1.65
C LYS A 485 31.25 1.61 -1.20
N PRO A 486 30.85 2.51 -2.11
CA PRO A 486 30.02 3.68 -1.80
C PRO A 486 28.74 3.29 -1.08
N LEU A 487 28.36 4.09 -0.06
CA LEU A 487 27.18 3.85 0.77
C LEU A 487 26.09 4.90 0.50
N PHE A 488 24.94 4.43 0.05
CA PHE A 488 23.70 5.19 -0.12
C PHE A 488 22.77 4.88 1.03
N CYS A 489 22.32 5.89 1.78
CA CYS A 489 21.60 5.68 3.03
C CYS A 489 20.23 6.35 3.02
N GLU A 490 19.18 5.58 3.30
CA GLU A 490 17.82 6.09 3.46
C GLU A 490 17.69 6.88 4.77
N HIS A 491 17.01 8.03 4.74
CA HIS A 491 16.75 8.88 5.90
C HIS A 491 15.26 9.01 6.18
N ARG A 492 14.88 9.10 7.47
CA ARG A 492 13.49 9.12 7.93
C ARG A 492 12.63 10.20 7.23
N ASN A 493 13.20 11.38 7.00
CA ASN A 493 12.48 12.54 6.45
C ASN A 493 12.69 12.73 4.94
N MET A 494 13.32 11.77 4.26
CA MET A 494 13.58 11.82 2.82
C MET A 494 12.26 11.88 2.04
N THR A 495 12.15 12.79 1.09
CA THR A 495 11.01 12.86 0.16
C THR A 495 11.03 11.73 -0.87
N SER A 496 9.93 11.47 -1.55
CA SER A 496 9.90 10.45 -2.62
C SER A 496 10.89 10.77 -3.73
N ARG A 497 11.00 12.06 -4.12
CA ARG A 497 11.93 12.50 -5.18
C ARG A 497 13.41 12.34 -4.78
N GLU A 498 13.74 12.63 -3.52
CA GLU A 498 15.09 12.41 -3.01
C GLU A 498 15.45 10.93 -2.96
N ASN A 499 14.50 10.08 -2.53
CA ASN A 499 14.70 8.63 -2.54
C ASN A 499 14.87 8.08 -3.97
N GLU A 500 14.06 8.53 -4.93
CA GLU A 500 14.17 8.13 -6.34
C GLU A 500 15.54 8.52 -6.92
N ARG A 501 16.03 9.72 -6.61
CA ARG A 501 17.35 10.17 -7.03
C ARG A 501 18.47 9.32 -6.42
N MET A 502 18.44 9.12 -5.11
CA MET A 502 19.42 8.29 -4.40
C MET A 502 19.48 6.86 -4.96
N VAL A 503 18.32 6.26 -5.22
CA VAL A 503 18.22 4.92 -5.80
C VAL A 503 18.74 4.89 -7.23
N ALA A 504 18.48 5.92 -8.04
CA ALA A 504 19.01 6.01 -9.40
C ALA A 504 20.55 6.07 -9.39
N GLU A 505 21.14 6.93 -8.55
CA GLU A 505 22.58 7.02 -8.36
C GLU A 505 23.19 5.68 -7.88
N TYR A 506 22.55 5.00 -6.91
CA TYR A 506 22.97 3.67 -6.47
C TYR A 506 23.00 2.64 -7.61
N LYS A 507 21.99 2.63 -8.47
CA LYS A 507 21.89 1.70 -9.60
C LYS A 507 23.01 1.87 -10.62
N GLU A 508 23.44 3.10 -10.88
CA GLU A 508 24.54 3.42 -11.81
C GLU A 508 25.87 2.75 -11.42
N HIS A 509 26.06 2.46 -10.12
CA HIS A 509 27.25 1.75 -9.64
C HIS A 509 27.30 0.25 -9.98
N SER A 510 26.21 -0.35 -10.44
CA SER A 510 26.16 -1.77 -10.80
C SER A 510 27.14 -2.16 -11.90
N THR A 511 27.43 -1.25 -12.82
CA THR A 511 28.40 -1.45 -13.92
C THR A 511 29.84 -1.06 -13.58
N GLN A 512 30.10 -0.69 -12.31
CA GLN A 512 31.40 -0.27 -11.78
C GLN A 512 31.90 -1.23 -10.72
N THR A 513 32.36 -0.73 -9.58
CA THR A 513 32.81 -1.51 -8.42
C THR A 513 31.66 -1.95 -7.49
N GLY A 514 30.42 -1.58 -7.82
CA GLY A 514 29.26 -1.78 -6.99
C GLY A 514 29.12 -0.75 -5.87
N ALA A 515 27.95 -0.71 -5.26
CA ALA A 515 27.59 0.17 -4.15
C ALA A 515 26.73 -0.57 -3.10
N VAL A 516 26.53 0.06 -1.96
CA VAL A 516 25.67 -0.43 -0.87
C VAL A 516 24.49 0.50 -0.68
N LEU A 517 23.27 -0.05 -0.71
CA LEU A 517 22.04 0.65 -0.35
C LEU A 517 21.62 0.24 1.06
N LEU A 518 21.68 1.17 2.02
CA LEU A 518 21.26 0.95 3.39
C LEU A 518 19.89 1.59 3.64
N GLY A 519 18.90 0.77 3.95
CA GLY A 519 17.54 1.21 4.19
C GLY A 519 16.84 0.43 5.31
N VAL A 520 15.53 0.64 5.43
CA VAL A 520 14.70 -0.07 6.41
C VAL A 520 13.71 -1.02 5.73
N GLN A 521 13.45 -2.16 6.36
CA GLN A 521 12.42 -3.11 5.92
C GLN A 521 11.03 -2.45 6.02
N GLY A 522 10.24 -2.53 4.96
CA GLY A 522 9.00 -1.78 4.84
C GLY A 522 9.20 -0.30 4.49
N GLY A 523 10.44 0.14 4.22
CA GLY A 523 10.77 1.47 3.71
C GLY A 523 10.61 1.59 2.21
N ARG A 524 10.80 2.80 1.68
CA ARG A 524 10.60 3.08 0.24
C ARG A 524 11.57 2.32 -0.66
N SER A 525 12.81 2.16 -0.21
CA SER A 525 13.86 1.46 -0.96
C SER A 525 13.71 -0.07 -0.90
N SER A 526 13.08 -0.61 0.16
CA SER A 526 12.80 -2.04 0.30
C SER A 526 11.48 -2.47 -0.33
N GLU A 527 10.58 -1.50 -0.66
CA GLU A 527 9.30 -1.74 -1.31
C GLU A 527 9.16 -0.83 -2.55
N GLY A 528 8.63 -1.34 -3.64
CA GLY A 528 8.26 -0.52 -4.79
C GLY A 528 9.38 -0.11 -5.75
N VAL A 529 10.62 -0.55 -5.52
CA VAL A 529 11.76 -0.37 -6.45
C VAL A 529 12.19 -1.74 -6.97
N ASP A 530 12.41 -1.84 -8.28
CA ASP A 530 12.95 -3.04 -8.91
C ASP A 530 14.46 -2.87 -9.15
N PHE A 531 15.23 -3.95 -8.96
CA PHE A 531 16.67 -3.99 -9.15
C PHE A 531 17.03 -5.18 -10.06
N PRO A 532 16.80 -5.07 -11.38
CA PRO A 532 17.10 -6.15 -12.31
C PRO A 532 18.61 -6.35 -12.51
N GLY A 533 19.03 -7.59 -12.71
CA GLY A 533 20.43 -7.96 -12.98
C GLY A 533 21.36 -7.52 -11.86
N ASP A 534 22.48 -6.90 -12.25
CA ASP A 534 23.52 -6.48 -11.32
C ASP A 534 23.16 -5.25 -10.46
N GLU A 535 21.97 -4.66 -10.63
CA GLU A 535 21.53 -3.55 -9.79
C GLU A 535 21.37 -3.97 -8.32
N MET A 536 21.25 -5.29 -8.01
CA MET A 536 21.35 -5.84 -6.66
C MET A 536 21.66 -7.35 -6.71
N ASN A 537 22.90 -7.75 -6.50
CA ASN A 537 23.28 -9.17 -6.47
C ASN A 537 23.11 -9.82 -5.09
N SER A 538 23.22 -9.07 -4.02
CA SER A 538 22.99 -9.59 -2.66
C SER A 538 22.10 -8.65 -1.85
N VAL A 539 21.31 -9.24 -0.95
CA VAL A 539 20.55 -8.50 0.06
C VAL A 539 20.81 -9.07 1.46
N ALA A 540 21.12 -8.20 2.41
CA ALA A 540 21.22 -8.53 3.82
C ALA A 540 19.99 -8.03 4.58
N ILE A 541 19.22 -8.95 5.15
CA ILE A 541 18.05 -8.68 6.00
C ILE A 541 18.52 -8.70 7.45
N VAL A 542 18.76 -7.53 8.01
CA VAL A 542 19.28 -7.39 9.37
C VAL A 542 18.12 -7.40 10.36
N GLY A 543 17.94 -8.50 11.08
CA GLY A 543 16.91 -8.61 12.12
C GLY A 543 15.47 -8.70 11.61
N LEU A 544 14.57 -8.96 12.53
CA LEU A 544 13.12 -9.00 12.30
C LEU A 544 12.48 -7.63 12.56
N PRO A 545 11.68 -7.07 11.64
CA PRO A 545 11.09 -5.74 11.77
C PRO A 545 9.81 -5.77 12.63
N TYR A 546 9.91 -6.37 13.83
CA TYR A 546 8.82 -6.33 14.79
C TYR A 546 8.46 -4.91 15.16
N ALA A 547 7.17 -4.62 15.22
CA ALA A 547 6.67 -3.33 15.68
C ALA A 547 7.06 -3.08 17.15
N GLU A 548 7.27 -1.81 17.53
CA GLU A 548 7.42 -1.45 18.96
C GLU A 548 6.14 -1.88 19.70
N PRO A 549 6.24 -2.53 20.88
CA PRO A 549 5.07 -3.04 21.63
C PRO A 549 4.27 -1.89 22.27
N THR A 550 3.69 -1.05 21.42
CA THR A 550 2.81 0.05 21.82
C THR A 550 1.45 -0.46 22.28
N PRO A 551 0.67 0.33 23.01
CA PRO A 551 -0.72 -0.01 23.35
C PRO A 551 -1.56 -0.43 22.14
N LYS A 552 -1.38 0.23 20.99
CA LYS A 552 -2.03 -0.13 19.72
C LYS A 552 -1.67 -1.56 19.27
N VAL A 553 -0.38 -1.92 19.33
CA VAL A 553 0.08 -3.26 18.92
C VAL A 553 -0.45 -4.34 19.87
N LYS A 554 -0.48 -4.04 21.18
CA LYS A 554 -1.05 -4.97 22.16
C LYS A 554 -2.55 -5.21 21.91
N ALA A 555 -3.31 -4.14 21.71
CA ALA A 555 -4.74 -4.24 21.39
C ALA A 555 -4.99 -5.01 20.08
N GLN A 556 -4.11 -4.85 19.08
CA GLN A 556 -4.19 -5.64 17.83
C GLN A 556 -4.00 -7.14 18.09
N ILE A 557 -3.04 -7.50 18.95
CA ILE A 557 -2.79 -8.90 19.35
C ILE A 557 -4.00 -9.45 20.11
N GLU A 558 -4.50 -8.72 21.11
CA GLU A 558 -5.64 -9.08 21.92
C GLU A 558 -6.91 -9.29 21.06
N TYR A 559 -7.19 -8.34 20.17
CA TYR A 559 -8.33 -8.44 19.24
C TYR A 559 -8.27 -9.71 18.37
N PHE A 560 -7.11 -10.00 17.78
CA PHE A 560 -6.97 -11.20 16.97
C PHE A 560 -6.99 -12.48 17.80
N ASP A 561 -6.55 -12.44 19.06
CA ASP A 561 -6.60 -13.61 19.96
C ASP A 561 -8.03 -13.95 20.39
N GLU A 562 -8.85 -12.93 20.66
CA GLU A 562 -10.28 -13.08 20.93
C GLU A 562 -11.03 -13.64 19.70
N ARG A 563 -10.71 -13.14 18.52
CA ARG A 563 -11.38 -13.55 17.28
C ARG A 563 -10.89 -14.90 16.75
N PHE A 564 -9.61 -15.20 16.92
CA PHE A 564 -8.93 -16.41 16.46
C PHE A 564 -8.07 -16.95 17.60
N PRO A 565 -8.65 -17.70 18.54
CA PRO A 565 -7.97 -18.14 19.76
C PRO A 565 -6.62 -18.81 19.49
N GLY A 566 -5.57 -18.32 20.16
CA GLY A 566 -4.19 -18.79 20.01
C GLY A 566 -3.40 -18.18 18.83
N PHE A 567 -4.03 -17.37 17.96
CA PHE A 567 -3.39 -16.76 16.80
C PHE A 567 -3.14 -15.26 16.93
N GLY A 568 -3.49 -14.65 18.05
CA GLY A 568 -3.38 -13.20 18.24
C GLY A 568 -1.99 -12.65 17.96
N ARG A 569 -0.97 -13.24 18.59
CA ARG A 569 0.43 -12.86 18.38
C ARG A 569 0.91 -13.12 16.94
N GLU A 570 0.46 -14.22 16.35
CA GLU A 570 0.82 -14.57 14.98
C GLU A 570 0.28 -13.54 13.99
N TYR A 571 -1.01 -13.25 14.03
CA TYR A 571 -1.67 -12.38 13.07
C TYR A 571 -1.38 -10.89 13.31
N GLY A 572 -1.34 -10.46 14.58
CA GLY A 572 -1.17 -9.05 14.94
C GLY A 572 0.29 -8.58 14.98
N TYR A 573 1.27 -9.49 15.07
CA TYR A 573 2.65 -9.12 15.35
C TYR A 573 3.70 -9.80 14.47
N VAL A 574 3.66 -11.13 14.37
CA VAL A 574 4.69 -11.89 13.65
C VAL A 574 4.52 -11.80 12.15
N LEU A 575 3.32 -12.08 11.66
CA LEU A 575 3.01 -12.11 10.22
C LEU A 575 3.33 -10.77 9.51
N PRO A 576 2.95 -9.59 10.05
CA PRO A 576 3.33 -8.31 9.44
C PRO A 576 4.84 -8.10 9.34
N ALA A 577 5.60 -8.54 10.34
CA ALA A 577 7.06 -8.43 10.34
C ALA A 577 7.69 -9.37 9.32
N MET A 578 7.27 -10.63 9.30
CA MET A 578 7.79 -11.62 8.35
C MET A 578 7.51 -11.24 6.90
N LYS A 579 6.33 -10.69 6.61
CA LYS A 579 6.00 -10.16 5.27
C LYS A 579 6.98 -9.09 4.82
N LYS A 580 7.29 -8.10 5.67
CA LYS A 580 8.27 -7.04 5.35
C LYS A 580 9.67 -7.61 5.10
N ALA A 581 10.11 -8.57 5.92
CA ALA A 581 11.40 -9.24 5.74
C ALA A 581 11.45 -10.01 4.41
N SER A 582 10.41 -10.78 4.08
CA SER A 582 10.31 -11.55 2.83
C SER A 582 10.32 -10.65 1.59
N GLN A 583 9.63 -9.52 1.64
CA GLN A 583 9.61 -8.54 0.54
C GLN A 583 10.97 -7.91 0.29
N ALA A 584 11.67 -7.55 1.37
CA ALA A 584 13.01 -7.01 1.27
C ALA A 584 14.01 -8.08 0.77
N ALA A 585 13.85 -9.34 1.20
CA ALA A 585 14.68 -10.46 0.75
C ALA A 585 14.52 -10.75 -0.75
N GLY A 586 13.31 -10.62 -1.31
CA GLY A 586 13.04 -10.87 -2.72
C GLY A 586 13.51 -9.79 -3.69
N ARG A 587 14.27 -8.78 -3.27
CA ARG A 587 14.71 -7.67 -4.14
C ARG A 587 15.72 -8.05 -5.22
N PRO A 588 16.70 -8.94 -4.98
CA PRO A 588 17.68 -9.31 -6.00
C PRO A 588 17.13 -10.10 -7.19
N ILE A 589 15.93 -10.69 -7.06
CA ILE A 589 15.38 -11.61 -8.06
C ILE A 589 14.12 -11.02 -8.70
N ARG A 590 14.17 -10.76 -10.01
CA ARG A 590 13.07 -10.15 -10.79
C ARG A 590 12.78 -10.90 -12.10
N THR A 591 13.82 -11.39 -12.73
CA THR A 591 13.74 -12.14 -13.99
C THR A 591 14.37 -13.53 -13.81
N PRO A 592 14.05 -14.53 -14.64
CA PRO A 592 14.67 -15.85 -14.56
C PRO A 592 16.19 -15.85 -14.69
N ASP A 593 16.76 -14.80 -15.30
CA ASP A 593 18.20 -14.65 -15.51
C ASP A 593 18.91 -13.97 -14.34
N ASP A 594 18.17 -13.37 -13.40
CA ASP A 594 18.76 -12.71 -12.23
C ASP A 594 19.38 -13.74 -11.28
N LYS A 595 20.51 -13.38 -10.71
CA LYS A 595 21.28 -14.19 -9.75
C LYS A 595 21.42 -13.40 -8.46
N GLY A 596 20.92 -13.98 -7.36
CA GLY A 596 20.82 -13.22 -6.11
C GLY A 596 21.04 -14.04 -4.85
N ALA A 597 21.84 -13.49 -3.92
CA ALA A 597 22.02 -14.03 -2.58
C ALA A 597 21.15 -13.24 -1.57
N MET A 598 20.46 -13.97 -0.69
CA MET A 598 19.61 -13.44 0.36
C MET A 598 20.13 -13.87 1.72
N ILE A 599 20.63 -12.93 2.52
CA ILE A 599 21.26 -13.27 3.78
C ILE A 599 20.43 -12.70 4.95
N PHE A 600 19.82 -13.59 5.72
CA PHE A 600 19.06 -13.26 6.91
C PHE A 600 20.00 -13.20 8.12
N LEU A 601 20.31 -12.00 8.57
CA LEU A 601 21.21 -11.74 9.71
C LEU A 601 20.43 -11.63 11.02
N ASP A 602 19.85 -12.74 11.46
CA ASP A 602 19.27 -12.90 12.79
C ASP A 602 18.97 -14.38 13.04
N HIS A 603 19.48 -14.95 14.13
CA HIS A 603 19.29 -16.36 14.47
C HIS A 603 17.80 -16.76 14.61
N ARG A 604 16.91 -15.82 14.90
CA ARG A 604 15.47 -16.11 15.04
C ARG A 604 14.83 -16.64 13.75
N PHE A 605 15.41 -16.33 12.59
CA PHE A 605 14.96 -16.91 11.32
C PHE A 605 15.21 -18.41 11.23
N SER A 606 16.14 -19.00 12.01
CA SER A 606 16.43 -20.43 11.99
C SER A 606 15.35 -21.29 12.66
N SER A 607 14.45 -20.69 13.46
CA SER A 607 13.34 -21.42 14.07
C SER A 607 12.36 -21.92 13.00
N ALA A 608 11.83 -23.14 13.15
CA ALA A 608 10.81 -23.68 12.26
C ALA A 608 9.59 -22.76 12.17
N TYR A 609 9.22 -22.13 13.28
CA TYR A 609 8.13 -21.16 13.35
C TYR A 609 8.36 -19.94 12.45
N CYS A 610 9.52 -19.27 12.53
CA CYS A 610 9.77 -18.10 11.66
C CYS A 610 9.93 -18.52 10.20
N ARG A 611 10.54 -19.67 9.92
CA ARG A 611 10.70 -20.19 8.55
C ARG A 611 9.37 -20.42 7.85
N SER A 612 8.36 -20.90 8.56
CA SER A 612 7.04 -21.18 7.97
C SER A 612 6.32 -19.95 7.39
N PHE A 613 6.77 -18.73 7.74
CA PHE A 613 6.25 -17.48 7.17
C PHE A 613 7.04 -16.98 5.95
N LEU A 614 8.16 -17.58 5.63
CA LEU A 614 8.89 -17.23 4.42
C LEU A 614 8.20 -17.84 3.20
N PRO A 615 8.27 -17.20 2.01
CA PRO A 615 7.79 -17.82 0.77
C PRO A 615 8.41 -19.18 0.51
N ALA A 616 7.64 -20.12 -0.05
CA ALA A 616 8.09 -21.50 -0.30
C ALA A 616 9.42 -21.54 -1.09
N TRP A 617 9.56 -20.71 -2.12
CA TRP A 617 10.76 -20.64 -2.95
C TRP A 617 12.03 -20.16 -2.23
N ILE A 618 11.90 -19.48 -1.07
CA ILE A 618 13.03 -19.16 -0.20
C ILE A 618 13.32 -20.34 0.73
N GLN A 619 12.27 -21.02 1.21
CA GLN A 619 12.44 -22.11 2.18
C GLN A 619 13.12 -23.34 1.58
N GLU A 620 12.87 -23.65 0.30
CA GLU A 620 13.31 -24.88 -0.36
C GLU A 620 14.84 -25.08 -0.31
N ASP A 621 15.60 -24.01 -0.54
CA ASP A 621 17.08 -24.07 -0.61
C ASP A 621 17.75 -23.26 0.52
N LEU A 622 17.02 -23.00 1.62
CA LEU A 622 17.48 -22.17 2.74
C LEU A 622 18.54 -22.91 3.57
N GLU A 623 19.76 -22.37 3.57
CA GLU A 623 20.88 -22.92 4.33
C GLU A 623 21.15 -22.13 5.62
N ILE A 624 21.46 -22.82 6.70
CA ILE A 624 21.91 -22.20 7.97
C ILE A 624 23.43 -22.18 7.97
N VAL A 625 24.00 -20.99 8.15
CA VAL A 625 25.44 -20.77 8.20
C VAL A 625 25.89 -20.61 9.65
N GLU A 626 26.90 -21.37 10.04
CA GLU A 626 27.54 -21.34 11.36
C GLU A 626 28.09 -19.93 11.69
N ASP A 627 28.23 -19.65 13.00
CA ASP A 627 28.73 -18.37 13.49
C ASP A 627 30.27 -18.30 13.45
N GLU A 628 30.83 -18.58 12.29
CA GLU A 628 32.25 -18.52 12.03
C GLU A 628 32.60 -17.36 11.09
N ASP A 629 33.81 -16.78 11.29
CA ASP A 629 34.31 -15.74 10.38
C ASP A 629 34.67 -16.39 9.02
N GLY A 630 34.24 -15.80 7.93
CA GLY A 630 34.45 -16.31 6.57
C GLY A 630 33.43 -17.35 6.09
N ALA A 631 32.52 -17.85 6.93
CA ALA A 631 31.53 -18.84 6.54
C ALA A 631 30.54 -18.30 5.49
N ILE A 632 30.08 -17.05 5.62
CA ILE A 632 29.23 -16.39 4.60
C ILE A 632 30.03 -16.15 3.32
N ALA A 633 31.29 -15.67 3.44
CA ALA A 633 32.17 -15.44 2.29
C ALA A 633 32.38 -16.70 1.46
N HIS A 634 32.61 -17.84 2.13
CA HIS A 634 32.78 -19.13 1.46
C HIS A 634 31.54 -19.49 0.60
N LYS A 635 30.34 -19.36 1.15
CA LYS A 635 29.08 -19.61 0.43
C LYS A 635 28.89 -18.65 -0.74
N LEU A 636 29.08 -17.34 -0.52
CA LEU A 636 28.94 -16.33 -1.56
C LEU A 636 29.94 -16.52 -2.71
N ASN A 637 31.22 -16.77 -2.39
CA ASN A 637 32.25 -17.03 -3.40
C ASN A 637 31.94 -18.28 -4.20
N GLY A 638 31.49 -19.36 -3.53
CA GLY A 638 31.08 -20.59 -4.21
C GLY A 638 29.87 -20.37 -5.12
N PHE A 639 28.93 -19.54 -4.72
CA PHE A 639 27.75 -19.20 -5.51
C PHE A 639 28.11 -18.32 -6.72
N PHE A 640 28.73 -17.16 -6.52
CA PHE A 640 29.02 -16.23 -7.61
C PHE A 640 30.05 -16.76 -8.61
N ARG A 641 31.00 -17.64 -8.21
CA ARG A 641 31.90 -18.29 -9.16
C ARG A 641 31.20 -19.30 -10.09
N ARG A 642 30.09 -19.88 -9.66
CA ARG A 642 29.33 -20.85 -10.49
C ARG A 642 28.39 -20.17 -11.46
N VAL A 643 27.92 -18.97 -11.11
CA VAL A 643 26.85 -18.29 -11.84
C VAL A 643 27.33 -17.03 -12.59
N CYS A 644 28.54 -16.55 -12.36
CA CYS A 644 29.26 -15.59 -13.17
C CYS A 644 30.23 -16.33 -14.08
#